data_f542aff3d25ab5981e6336dc258bd495
#
_entry.id   f542aff3d25ab5981e6336dc258bd495
#
_cell.length_a   1.000
_cell.length_b   1.000
_cell.length_c   1.000
_cell.angle_alpha   90.00
_cell.angle_beta   90.00
_cell.angle_gamma   90.00
#
_symmetry.space_group_name_H-M   'P 1'
#
loop_
_entity.id
_entity.type
_entity.pdbx_description
1 polymer ?
#
loop_
_entity_poly.entity_id
_entity_poly.type
_entity_poly.pdbx_seq_one_letter_code
_entity_poly.pdbx_strand_id
1 'polypeptide(L)'
;MLLAAASLSANDWPMWRANAGRTAAVAPAVPQKLAVLWSRELPPLKPAFRDVRLQFDKGYEPVVLGQRMFVASSRDDSVTALATDTGAELWKVFADGPVRFAPVAGDGRIIFGSDDGLVRCVSAATGELLWQKRAVPNNRQLLGNGRLISVWPIRGGPVLHDGRVYFAAGVWPLEGVFIYCLDAVTGREVWLNDRLSYIYGVHPHQAEAFGGVAPQGYLLVDGADLVVPCSSAYPARLELATGKLKDFALPAAGRLPGGWFAALPEDKEKARLKRLGLLYDNQVNAVRHEDKPRAEGDAGVRRAFRAGGNELSFDGPWPGVTGKIHSVLAADGKVFVVTEEGRITALAALVTGTPLSPVAPKSAVSPQDKNVQLTATKLLAAAGIQRGYALVLGLGEPGLLEALADQSQLKFLALTDDAAKLSITRARLAAANLHGDRIALRQVAPKDSGLPPYFANFIALASDASLPDPTALKQIFGWLRPYGGRLIGPESLARIAEVAKLPQASVKVVDGFTVITREGALEGSTNYKGEFQPSPDELVKAPFGVLWFDDTLGHFKRSPQPKFVDGVMVSTDKDWLDITNRKGKQDYKLQPSVFSDVYTGRMLDAAEVPASSRSLAHTSAELDKVQQSQYRPPTQKDDWKPGAPLAGTRVNPLTGDYEPRGFPKSYGCDGGFDYGYLYTMRSGTAAFYDKRLDSGTIHISGPRSGCTSSVIPANGVLNVPYFYEGCSCSYPLPMALSLVSLPPTFEQWAAWGSIAASNLAGKIERIGLNFGAPGDRRTDDGTLWLAYPAVGGPSPKVDVRTEPVAPEYFYRHSVWIEGGTGWPWVGASGVKSLQRVTVNGLKPGSYTVRLVFTEPDATAKLGARKFAVRLQNQTVAESLDVLAETGGPMRVVTKQVSKVSVTDGTLTVQLDAQAGATLLNGLEIIRAGLTMDPLPKPARVPGRH
;
A
#
# COMPACT_ATOMS: atom_id res chain seq x y z
N MET A 1 -37.57 11.66 20.23
CA MET A 1 -36.49 12.36 20.90
C MET A 1 -35.63 13.00 19.85
N LEU A 2 -35.81 14.30 19.60
CA LEU A 2 -34.91 15.05 18.70
C LEU A 2 -33.54 15.16 19.39
N LEU A 3 -32.56 14.44 18.90
CA LEU A 3 -31.15 14.69 19.23
C LEU A 3 -30.76 16.01 18.55
N ALA A 4 -30.60 17.06 19.39
CA ALA A 4 -29.99 18.29 18.94
C ALA A 4 -28.60 17.96 18.43
N ALA A 5 -28.34 18.17 17.14
CA ALA A 5 -26.99 18.18 16.57
C ALA A 5 -26.22 19.27 17.32
N ALA A 6 -25.24 18.90 18.13
CA ALA A 6 -24.36 19.87 18.77
C ALA A 6 -23.59 20.56 17.62
N SER A 7 -23.98 21.79 17.31
CA SER A 7 -23.30 22.61 16.33
C SER A 7 -21.83 22.80 16.76
N LEU A 8 -20.86 22.56 15.83
CA LEU A 8 -19.48 22.95 16.04
C LEU A 8 -19.44 24.42 16.49
N SER A 9 -18.77 24.69 17.60
CA SER A 9 -18.59 26.03 18.09
C SER A 9 -17.81 26.85 17.08
N ALA A 10 -18.18 28.11 16.86
CA ALA A 10 -17.40 29.03 16.01
C ALA A 10 -15.95 29.19 16.45
N ASN A 11 -15.58 28.70 17.63
CA ASN A 11 -14.25 28.76 18.26
C ASN A 11 -13.42 27.47 18.09
N ASP A 12 -13.89 26.50 17.34
CA ASP A 12 -13.19 25.22 17.18
C ASP A 12 -12.31 25.21 15.92
N TRP A 13 -11.31 24.31 15.94
CA TRP A 13 -10.49 23.92 14.78
C TRP A 13 -10.54 22.39 14.62
N PRO A 14 -11.70 21.85 14.19
CA PRO A 14 -12.04 20.45 14.38
C PRO A 14 -11.32 19.48 13.45
N MET A 15 -10.59 19.96 12.49
CA MET A 15 -9.83 19.14 11.54
C MET A 15 -8.71 19.96 10.89
N TRP A 16 -7.82 19.30 10.17
CA TRP A 16 -6.77 19.98 9.44
C TRP A 16 -7.34 21.12 8.57
N ARG A 17 -6.78 22.32 8.72
CA ARG A 17 -7.23 23.57 8.08
C ARG A 17 -8.70 23.91 8.36
N ALA A 18 -9.13 23.68 9.56
CA ALA A 18 -10.38 24.09 10.20
C ALA A 18 -11.65 23.37 9.74
N ASN A 19 -11.85 23.08 8.46
CA ASN A 19 -13.14 22.59 7.94
C ASN A 19 -12.96 21.59 6.78
N ALA A 20 -14.06 20.99 6.34
CA ALA A 20 -14.08 19.96 5.30
C ALA A 20 -13.54 20.46 3.94
N GLY A 21 -13.73 21.74 3.62
CA GLY A 21 -13.18 22.38 2.42
C GLY A 21 -11.72 22.83 2.58
N ARG A 22 -11.09 22.60 3.74
CA ARG A 22 -9.69 22.94 4.04
C ARG A 22 -9.33 24.40 3.85
N THR A 23 -10.25 25.31 4.14
CA THR A 23 -10.10 26.74 3.88
C THR A 23 -9.20 27.47 4.87
N ALA A 24 -8.86 26.84 6.00
CA ALA A 24 -8.13 27.45 7.12
C ALA A 24 -8.76 28.76 7.60
N ALA A 25 -10.08 28.77 7.73
CA ALA A 25 -10.84 29.96 8.14
C ALA A 25 -11.69 29.67 9.36
N VAL A 26 -11.63 30.58 10.33
CA VAL A 26 -12.48 30.59 11.54
C VAL A 26 -13.14 31.95 11.70
N ALA A 27 -14.34 31.96 12.30
CA ALA A 27 -15.11 33.21 12.47
C ALA A 27 -14.53 34.16 13.51
N PRO A 28 -14.02 33.72 14.70
CA PRO A 28 -13.47 34.62 15.69
C PRO A 28 -12.18 35.32 15.24
N ALA A 29 -12.04 36.56 15.59
CA ALA A 29 -10.81 37.31 15.39
C ALA A 29 -9.73 36.89 16.41
N VAL A 30 -8.47 36.91 15.98
CA VAL A 30 -7.33 36.74 16.88
C VAL A 30 -7.17 38.00 17.74
N PRO A 31 -6.88 37.89 19.07
CA PRO A 31 -6.57 39.02 19.89
C PRO A 31 -5.43 39.88 19.37
N GLN A 32 -5.54 41.19 19.42
CA GLN A 32 -4.53 42.11 18.87
C GLN A 32 -3.18 42.06 19.61
N LYS A 33 -3.21 41.79 20.92
CA LYS A 33 -2.01 41.68 21.75
C LYS A 33 -1.97 40.26 22.34
N LEU A 34 -0.97 39.51 21.92
CA LEU A 34 -0.76 38.15 22.35
C LEU A 34 0.45 38.02 23.29
N ALA A 35 0.33 37.14 24.26
CA ALA A 35 1.44 36.68 25.12
C ALA A 35 1.47 35.16 25.17
N VAL A 36 2.63 34.59 25.47
CA VAL A 36 2.79 33.16 25.67
C VAL A 36 2.01 32.73 26.90
N LEU A 37 1.10 31.78 26.71
CA LEU A 37 0.34 31.15 27.80
C LEU A 37 1.11 29.94 28.31
N TRP A 38 1.51 29.04 27.42
CA TRP A 38 2.36 27.86 27.73
C TRP A 38 3.12 27.45 26.47
N SER A 39 4.17 26.63 26.67
CA SER A 39 4.90 25.96 25.60
C SER A 39 5.16 24.51 25.98
N ARG A 40 5.02 23.59 25.03
CA ARG A 40 5.27 22.15 25.19
C ARG A 40 6.19 21.68 24.08
N GLU A 41 7.22 20.94 24.47
CA GLU A 41 8.13 20.26 23.56
C GLU A 41 7.62 18.83 23.32
N LEU A 42 7.48 18.44 22.07
CA LEU A 42 7.26 17.08 21.61
C LEU A 42 8.46 16.61 20.80
N PRO A 43 8.76 15.31 20.76
CA PRO A 43 9.80 14.81 19.87
C PRO A 43 9.52 15.18 18.41
N PRO A 44 10.50 15.66 17.63
CA PRO A 44 10.28 16.05 16.25
C PRO A 44 9.80 14.84 15.43
N LEU A 45 8.87 15.08 14.51
CA LEU A 45 8.38 14.08 13.60
C LEU A 45 9.39 13.84 12.47
N LYS A 46 9.47 12.58 12.04
CA LYS A 46 10.17 12.20 10.83
C LYS A 46 9.13 11.93 9.75
N PRO A 47 9.11 12.71 8.66
CA PRO A 47 8.16 12.48 7.58
C PRO A 47 8.36 11.09 6.97
N ALA A 48 7.25 10.48 6.50
CA ALA A 48 7.30 9.21 5.80
C ALA A 48 8.19 9.28 4.55
N PHE A 49 8.10 10.39 3.82
CA PHE A 49 8.80 10.58 2.56
C PHE A 49 9.74 11.78 2.60
N ARG A 50 10.83 11.69 1.83
CA ARG A 50 11.76 12.79 1.59
C ARG A 50 11.23 13.75 0.52
N ASP A 51 10.49 13.25 -0.48
CA ASP A 51 9.87 14.07 -1.51
C ASP A 51 8.84 15.03 -0.88
N VAL A 52 9.07 16.33 -1.01
CA VAL A 52 8.19 17.39 -0.45
C VAL A 52 6.74 17.27 -0.92
N ARG A 53 6.50 16.68 -2.08
CA ARG A 53 5.16 16.42 -2.60
C ARG A 53 4.40 15.35 -1.80
N LEU A 54 5.10 14.60 -0.97
CA LEU A 54 4.55 13.50 -0.16
C LEU A 54 4.73 13.74 1.34
N GLN A 55 5.25 14.90 1.77
CA GLN A 55 5.51 15.22 3.18
C GLN A 55 4.26 15.72 3.90
N PHE A 56 3.19 14.96 3.90
CA PHE A 56 1.95 15.29 4.62
C PHE A 56 2.07 15.18 6.15
N ASP A 57 3.15 14.62 6.67
CA ASP A 57 3.40 14.35 8.09
C ASP A 57 4.72 14.95 8.60
N LYS A 58 5.15 16.08 8.02
CA LYS A 58 6.41 16.73 8.37
C LYS A 58 6.41 17.34 9.77
N GLY A 59 5.27 17.78 10.27
CA GLY A 59 5.09 18.38 11.58
C GLY A 59 3.76 18.02 12.19
N TYR A 60 3.58 18.37 13.45
CA TYR A 60 2.32 18.15 14.16
C TYR A 60 1.22 19.04 13.60
N GLU A 61 0.05 18.46 13.37
CA GLU A 61 -1.16 19.17 12.93
C GLU A 61 -2.26 19.00 13.98
N PRO A 62 -2.26 19.82 15.05
CA PRO A 62 -3.28 19.74 16.10
C PRO A 62 -4.66 20.11 15.60
N VAL A 63 -5.68 19.53 16.24
CA VAL A 63 -7.07 19.96 16.11
C VAL A 63 -7.61 20.34 17.50
N VAL A 64 -8.60 21.21 17.52
CA VAL A 64 -9.18 21.70 18.79
C VAL A 64 -10.69 21.58 18.75
N LEU A 65 -11.23 21.01 19.83
CA LEU A 65 -12.66 20.93 20.10
C LEU A 65 -12.93 21.40 21.55
N GLY A 66 -13.58 22.55 21.70
CA GLY A 66 -13.74 23.21 22.97
C GLY A 66 -12.38 23.50 23.63
N GLN A 67 -12.21 23.10 24.88
CA GLN A 67 -10.98 23.33 25.66
C GLN A 67 -9.98 22.17 25.57
N ARG A 68 -10.05 21.37 24.49
CA ARG A 68 -9.13 20.24 24.29
C ARG A 68 -8.47 20.33 22.92
N MET A 69 -7.17 20.14 22.90
CA MET A 69 -6.35 20.01 21.72
C MET A 69 -5.98 18.54 21.54
N PHE A 70 -6.07 18.03 20.33
CA PHE A 70 -5.71 16.64 19.99
C PHE A 70 -4.56 16.63 19.01
N VAL A 71 -3.51 15.92 19.36
CA VAL A 71 -2.24 15.87 18.62
C VAL A 71 -1.99 14.43 18.20
N ALA A 72 -2.00 14.18 16.90
CA ALA A 72 -1.59 12.90 16.34
C ALA A 72 -0.06 12.83 16.21
N SER A 73 0.50 11.65 16.39
CA SER A 73 1.93 11.42 16.33
C SER A 73 2.27 10.15 15.56
N SER A 74 3.07 10.30 14.51
CA SER A 74 3.69 9.17 13.80
C SER A 74 4.97 8.67 14.50
N ARG A 75 5.44 9.39 15.54
CA ARG A 75 6.65 9.08 16.28
C ARG A 75 6.44 7.96 17.27
N ASP A 76 5.34 8.05 18.04
CA ASP A 76 4.98 7.09 19.11
C ASP A 76 3.60 6.44 18.85
N ASP A 77 3.09 6.53 17.62
CA ASP A 77 1.87 5.86 17.18
C ASP A 77 0.64 6.19 18.03
N SER A 78 0.45 7.48 18.37
CA SER A 78 -0.55 7.91 19.34
C SER A 78 -1.40 9.10 18.92
N VAL A 79 -2.50 9.30 19.64
CA VAL A 79 -3.23 10.57 19.71
C VAL A 79 -3.26 11.00 21.16
N THR A 80 -2.81 12.23 21.44
CA THR A 80 -2.76 12.83 22.77
C THR A 80 -3.74 13.97 22.87
N ALA A 81 -4.56 14.02 23.93
CA ALA A 81 -5.37 15.18 24.28
C ALA A 81 -4.64 16.05 25.29
N LEU A 82 -4.59 17.36 24.99
CA LEU A 82 -4.02 18.37 25.85
C LEU A 82 -5.09 19.38 26.25
N ALA A 83 -5.02 19.92 27.46
CA ALA A 83 -5.82 21.07 27.85
C ALA A 83 -5.32 22.33 27.13
N THR A 84 -6.19 23.09 26.49
CA THR A 84 -5.80 24.29 25.73
C THR A 84 -5.26 25.40 26.64
N ASP A 85 -5.67 25.45 27.91
CA ASP A 85 -5.27 26.51 28.88
C ASP A 85 -3.89 26.25 29.50
N THR A 86 -3.47 25.01 29.61
CA THR A 86 -2.25 24.63 30.35
C THR A 86 -1.24 23.82 29.57
N GLY A 87 -1.63 23.24 28.43
CA GLY A 87 -0.82 22.26 27.70
C GLY A 87 -0.67 20.92 28.43
N ALA A 88 -1.38 20.71 29.55
CA ALA A 88 -1.33 19.46 30.31
C ALA A 88 -1.96 18.32 29.53
N GLU A 89 -1.35 17.15 29.61
CA GLU A 89 -1.88 15.93 29.02
C GLU A 89 -3.10 15.44 29.81
N LEU A 90 -4.21 15.27 29.12
CA LEU A 90 -5.47 14.78 29.68
C LEU A 90 -5.57 13.26 29.50
N TRP A 91 -5.26 12.76 28.34
CA TRP A 91 -5.22 11.35 28.01
C TRP A 91 -4.35 11.10 26.76
N LYS A 92 -3.89 9.86 26.60
CA LYS A 92 -3.18 9.38 25.42
C LYS A 92 -3.70 8.01 25.03
N VAL A 93 -3.96 7.82 23.73
CA VAL A 93 -4.33 6.52 23.14
C VAL A 93 -3.32 6.13 22.07
N PHE A 94 -3.07 4.83 21.95
CA PHE A 94 -2.10 4.27 21.03
C PHE A 94 -2.78 3.50 19.90
N ALA A 95 -2.16 3.54 18.72
CA ALA A 95 -2.39 2.66 17.59
C ALA A 95 -1.26 1.63 17.47
N ASP A 96 -1.43 0.64 16.58
CA ASP A 96 -0.40 -0.34 16.28
C ASP A 96 0.46 0.04 15.05
N GLY A 97 0.40 1.31 14.66
CA GLY A 97 1.16 1.92 13.58
C GLY A 97 1.06 3.44 13.58
N PRO A 98 1.88 4.13 12.78
CA PRO A 98 1.94 5.58 12.73
C PRO A 98 0.58 6.25 12.53
N VAL A 99 0.26 7.25 13.36
CA VAL A 99 -0.88 8.16 13.16
C VAL A 99 -0.35 9.41 12.47
N ARG A 100 -0.45 9.45 11.14
CA ARG A 100 0.24 10.47 10.33
C ARG A 100 -0.58 11.71 10.03
N PHE A 101 -1.90 11.59 10.07
CA PHE A 101 -2.81 12.68 9.75
C PHE A 101 -3.44 13.27 11.01
N ALA A 102 -3.73 14.57 10.92
CA ALA A 102 -4.57 15.21 11.93
C ALA A 102 -5.88 14.42 12.11
N PRO A 103 -6.33 14.19 13.33
CA PRO A 103 -7.64 13.61 13.56
C PRO A 103 -8.75 14.58 13.13
N VAL A 104 -9.98 14.09 13.05
CA VAL A 104 -11.17 14.93 12.94
C VAL A 104 -11.97 14.86 14.22
N ALA A 105 -12.50 16.00 14.65
CA ALA A 105 -13.21 16.17 15.90
C ALA A 105 -14.64 16.67 15.65
N GLY A 106 -15.61 16.15 16.36
CA GLY A 106 -17.01 16.58 16.29
C GLY A 106 -17.89 15.77 17.22
N ASP A 107 -18.95 16.37 17.72
CA ASP A 107 -19.96 15.73 18.59
C ASP A 107 -19.36 14.92 19.75
N GLY A 108 -18.33 15.48 20.41
CA GLY A 108 -17.64 14.84 21.53
C GLY A 108 -16.79 13.62 21.14
N ARG A 109 -16.47 13.45 19.87
CA ARG A 109 -15.69 12.33 19.30
C ARG A 109 -14.45 12.81 18.59
N ILE A 110 -13.43 11.96 18.60
CA ILE A 110 -12.19 12.11 17.82
C ILE A 110 -12.07 10.89 16.93
N ILE A 111 -11.94 11.10 15.62
CA ILE A 111 -11.77 10.02 14.64
C ILE A 111 -10.42 10.17 13.96
N PHE A 112 -9.63 9.11 13.94
CA PHE A 112 -8.31 9.09 13.32
C PHE A 112 -8.00 7.75 12.66
N GLY A 113 -7.19 7.79 11.63
CA GLY A 113 -6.68 6.61 10.96
C GLY A 113 -5.18 6.43 11.23
N SER A 114 -4.71 5.19 11.14
CA SER A 114 -3.30 4.86 11.33
C SER A 114 -2.78 3.91 10.26
N ASP A 115 -1.46 3.80 10.17
CA ASP A 115 -0.80 2.91 9.23
C ASP A 115 -1.00 1.42 9.56
N ASP A 116 -1.66 1.06 10.66
CA ASP A 116 -2.10 -0.30 10.96
C ASP A 116 -3.35 -0.75 10.19
N GLY A 117 -3.92 0.14 9.37
CA GLY A 117 -5.11 -0.12 8.56
C GLY A 117 -6.43 0.00 9.31
N LEU A 118 -6.42 0.61 10.50
CA LEU A 118 -7.64 0.87 11.29
C LEU A 118 -7.97 2.36 11.34
N VAL A 119 -9.27 2.63 11.32
CA VAL A 119 -9.82 3.91 11.75
C VAL A 119 -10.48 3.70 13.10
N ARG A 120 -10.18 4.60 14.04
CA ARG A 120 -10.69 4.56 15.42
C ARG A 120 -11.46 5.83 15.73
N CYS A 121 -12.53 5.66 16.49
CA CYS A 121 -13.29 6.73 17.10
C CYS A 121 -13.18 6.60 18.61
N VAL A 122 -12.75 7.66 19.26
CA VAL A 122 -12.62 7.70 20.72
C VAL A 122 -13.42 8.89 21.29
N SER A 123 -13.78 8.80 22.55
CA SER A 123 -14.38 9.91 23.30
C SER A 123 -13.38 11.07 23.39
N ALA A 124 -13.79 12.27 22.99
CA ALA A 124 -12.98 13.47 23.12
C ALA A 124 -12.67 13.81 24.60
N ALA A 125 -13.54 13.38 25.50
CA ALA A 125 -13.41 13.65 26.93
C ALA A 125 -12.40 12.72 27.61
N THR A 126 -12.42 11.43 27.28
CA THR A 126 -11.71 10.38 28.05
C THR A 126 -10.68 9.59 27.24
N GLY A 127 -10.73 9.63 25.91
CA GLY A 127 -9.93 8.77 25.05
C GLY A 127 -10.45 7.33 24.95
N GLU A 128 -11.58 7.01 25.57
CA GLU A 128 -12.20 5.69 25.51
C GLU A 128 -12.61 5.34 24.08
N LEU A 129 -12.32 4.11 23.64
CA LEU A 129 -12.70 3.61 22.32
C LEU A 129 -14.22 3.46 22.22
N LEU A 130 -14.82 4.17 21.27
CA LEU A 130 -16.26 4.11 20.98
C LEU A 130 -16.54 3.10 19.87
N TRP A 131 -15.78 3.14 18.81
CA TRP A 131 -15.79 2.15 17.73
C TRP A 131 -14.47 2.15 16.96
N GLN A 132 -14.21 1.05 16.26
CA GLN A 132 -13.11 0.93 15.31
C GLN A 132 -13.53 0.16 14.07
N LYS A 133 -12.93 0.47 12.95
CA LYS A 133 -13.14 -0.20 11.66
C LYS A 133 -11.79 -0.56 11.05
N ARG A 134 -11.59 -1.86 10.79
CA ARG A 134 -10.49 -2.29 9.92
C ARG A 134 -10.91 -2.06 8.47
N ALA A 135 -10.09 -1.37 7.69
CA ALA A 135 -10.42 -1.03 6.32
C ALA A 135 -10.52 -2.27 5.41
N VAL A 136 -9.71 -3.29 5.67
CA VAL A 136 -9.69 -4.53 4.88
C VAL A 136 -9.61 -5.72 5.85
N PRO A 137 -10.39 -6.81 5.67
CA PRO A 137 -10.42 -7.94 6.59
C PRO A 137 -9.18 -8.83 6.46
N ASN A 138 -8.01 -8.25 6.38
CA ASN A 138 -6.73 -8.90 6.22
C ASN A 138 -5.68 -8.09 7.00
N ASN A 139 -4.80 -8.77 7.71
CA ASN A 139 -3.76 -8.14 8.52
C ASN A 139 -2.36 -8.23 7.88
N ARG A 140 -2.27 -8.53 6.58
CA ARG A 140 -1.01 -8.57 5.83
C ARG A 140 -0.24 -7.25 5.98
N GLN A 141 1.06 -7.38 6.19
CA GLN A 141 1.95 -6.26 6.47
C GLN A 141 3.11 -6.19 5.48
N LEU A 142 3.73 -5.02 5.43
CA LEU A 142 4.92 -4.73 4.66
C LEU A 142 5.80 -3.73 5.41
N LEU A 143 7.03 -3.53 4.94
CA LEU A 143 7.86 -2.43 5.37
C LEU A 143 7.59 -1.18 4.51
N GLY A 144 6.89 -0.20 5.07
CA GLY A 144 6.63 1.08 4.41
C GLY A 144 7.33 2.23 5.11
N ASN A 145 8.20 2.96 4.39
CA ASN A 145 8.95 4.08 4.95
C ASN A 145 9.74 3.71 6.22
N GLY A 146 10.36 2.54 6.23
CA GLY A 146 11.18 2.04 7.33
C GLY A 146 10.40 1.59 8.57
N ARG A 147 9.08 1.38 8.46
CA ARG A 147 8.17 0.91 9.52
C ARG A 147 7.38 -0.29 9.04
N LEU A 148 7.08 -1.25 9.94
CA LEU A 148 6.10 -2.30 9.68
C LEU A 148 4.70 -1.73 9.78
N ILE A 149 3.99 -1.74 8.67
CA ILE A 149 2.65 -1.16 8.51
C ILE A 149 1.71 -2.15 7.82
N SER A 150 0.42 -1.89 7.84
CA SER A 150 -0.54 -2.62 7.02
C SER A 150 -0.22 -2.43 5.53
N VAL A 151 -0.51 -3.43 4.71
CA VAL A 151 -0.53 -3.28 3.24
C VAL A 151 -1.54 -2.22 2.81
N TRP A 152 -2.59 -2.01 3.62
CA TRP A 152 -3.63 -1.00 3.42
C TRP A 152 -3.65 0.02 4.56
N PRO A 153 -2.58 0.85 4.69
CA PRO A 153 -2.53 1.90 5.70
C PRO A 153 -3.53 3.00 5.39
N ILE A 154 -3.98 3.75 6.39
CA ILE A 154 -4.86 4.89 6.16
C ILE A 154 -4.00 6.06 5.68
N ARG A 155 -3.91 6.22 4.37
CA ARG A 155 -3.10 7.25 3.70
C ARG A 155 -3.91 8.35 3.01
N GLY A 156 -5.25 8.22 3.00
CA GLY A 156 -6.17 9.33 2.77
C GLY A 156 -6.65 9.87 4.12
N GLY A 157 -6.13 11.04 4.52
CA GLY A 157 -6.41 11.66 5.81
C GLY A 157 -7.89 11.98 5.98
N PRO A 158 -8.49 11.70 7.14
CA PRO A 158 -9.94 11.77 7.33
C PRO A 158 -10.50 13.17 7.13
N VAL A 159 -11.75 13.25 6.66
CA VAL A 159 -12.56 14.45 6.62
C VAL A 159 -13.95 14.16 7.20
N LEU A 160 -14.41 15.03 8.08
CA LEU A 160 -15.74 14.97 8.70
C LEU A 160 -16.66 15.99 8.02
N HIS A 161 -17.82 15.54 7.53
CA HIS A 161 -18.82 16.39 6.91
C HIS A 161 -20.21 15.80 7.09
N ASP A 162 -21.16 16.60 7.56
CA ASP A 162 -22.57 16.24 7.77
C ASP A 162 -22.76 14.89 8.49
N GLY A 163 -22.08 14.71 9.65
CA GLY A 163 -22.17 13.50 10.46
C GLY A 163 -21.54 12.25 9.84
N ARG A 164 -20.81 12.41 8.77
CA ARG A 164 -20.10 11.32 8.06
C ARG A 164 -18.61 11.55 8.06
N VAL A 165 -17.83 10.47 8.21
CA VAL A 165 -16.38 10.49 8.07
C VAL A 165 -15.97 9.77 6.79
N TYR A 166 -15.12 10.43 6.00
CA TYR A 166 -14.56 9.89 4.77
C TYR A 166 -13.06 9.72 4.95
N PHE A 167 -12.51 8.63 4.45
CA PHE A 167 -11.08 8.33 4.46
C PHE A 167 -10.71 7.35 3.35
N ALA A 168 -9.41 7.18 3.09
CA ALA A 168 -8.95 6.18 2.14
C ALA A 168 -7.85 5.30 2.73
N ALA A 169 -7.93 3.99 2.47
CA ALA A 169 -6.97 2.98 2.84
C ALA A 169 -6.29 2.39 1.61
N GLY A 170 -5.02 2.04 1.76
CA GLY A 170 -4.18 1.55 0.68
C GLY A 170 -3.37 2.65 0.02
N VAL A 171 -2.19 2.27 -0.47
CA VAL A 171 -1.23 3.12 -1.19
C VAL A 171 -1.07 2.63 -2.61
N TRP A 172 -0.93 1.32 -2.74
CA TRP A 172 -0.59 0.65 -3.99
C TRP A 172 -1.85 0.12 -4.68
N PRO A 173 -2.21 0.64 -5.87
CA PRO A 173 -3.36 0.12 -6.61
C PRO A 173 -3.30 -1.39 -6.85
N LEU A 174 -2.11 -1.94 -7.08
CA LEU A 174 -1.94 -3.39 -7.24
C LEU A 174 -2.38 -4.22 -6.02
N GLU A 175 -2.36 -3.64 -4.84
CA GLU A 175 -2.79 -4.27 -3.57
C GLU A 175 -4.26 -3.97 -3.23
N GLY A 176 -4.86 -3.04 -3.93
CA GLY A 176 -6.20 -2.55 -3.66
C GLY A 176 -6.22 -1.20 -2.93
N VAL A 177 -7.19 -0.40 -3.29
CA VAL A 177 -7.49 0.91 -2.68
C VAL A 177 -8.95 0.96 -2.29
N PHE A 178 -9.22 1.42 -1.08
CA PHE A 178 -10.53 1.38 -0.46
C PHE A 178 -10.89 2.75 0.07
N ILE A 179 -11.91 3.39 -0.50
CA ILE A 179 -12.38 4.70 -0.09
C ILE A 179 -13.73 4.54 0.60
N TYR A 180 -13.83 5.07 1.81
CA TYR A 180 -14.95 4.87 2.70
C TYR A 180 -15.72 6.13 3.01
N CYS A 181 -17.01 5.96 3.22
CA CYS A 181 -17.89 6.83 3.98
C CYS A 181 -18.50 6.02 5.11
N LEU A 182 -18.26 6.45 6.36
CA LEU A 182 -18.91 5.87 7.53
C LEU A 182 -19.79 6.90 8.22
N ASP A 183 -20.82 6.43 8.89
CA ASP A 183 -21.51 7.21 9.89
C ASP A 183 -20.57 7.51 11.06
N ALA A 184 -20.35 8.77 11.38
CA ALA A 184 -19.35 9.18 12.35
C ALA A 184 -19.67 8.77 13.79
N VAL A 185 -20.95 8.54 14.10
CA VAL A 185 -21.42 8.16 15.44
C VAL A 185 -21.25 6.67 15.69
N THR A 186 -21.64 5.86 14.71
CA THR A 186 -21.74 4.40 14.86
C THR A 186 -20.60 3.63 14.21
N GLY A 187 -19.80 4.26 13.34
CA GLY A 187 -18.79 3.58 12.52
C GLY A 187 -19.38 2.68 11.42
N ARG A 188 -20.71 2.70 11.23
CA ARG A 188 -21.39 1.90 10.22
C ARG A 188 -21.05 2.42 8.82
N GLU A 189 -20.77 1.49 7.91
CA GLU A 189 -20.51 1.78 6.52
C GLU A 189 -21.77 2.37 5.83
N VAL A 190 -21.60 3.53 5.21
CA VAL A 190 -22.59 4.15 4.34
C VAL A 190 -22.34 3.72 2.90
N TRP A 191 -21.08 3.84 2.46
CA TRP A 191 -20.62 3.28 1.21
C TRP A 191 -19.11 2.98 1.25
N LEU A 192 -18.70 2.06 0.38
CA LEU A 192 -17.33 1.68 0.10
C LEU A 192 -17.11 1.66 -1.41
N ASN A 193 -16.07 2.35 -1.88
CA ASN A 193 -15.56 2.19 -3.24
C ASN A 193 -14.22 1.44 -3.19
N ASP A 194 -14.18 0.22 -3.72
CA ASP A 194 -13.03 -0.67 -3.86
C ASP A 194 -12.68 -0.98 -5.33
N ARG A 195 -13.19 -0.15 -6.27
CA ARG A 195 -13.11 -0.35 -7.72
C ARG A 195 -12.08 0.52 -8.43
N LEU A 196 -11.28 1.28 -7.68
CA LEU A 196 -10.39 2.30 -8.24
C LEU A 196 -8.95 1.83 -8.41
N SER A 197 -8.70 0.54 -8.20
CA SER A 197 -7.36 -0.05 -8.23
C SER A 197 -6.86 -0.37 -9.64
N TYR A 198 -7.77 -0.70 -10.55
CA TYR A 198 -7.43 -1.13 -11.91
C TYR A 198 -8.24 -0.34 -12.94
N ILE A 199 -7.65 0.77 -13.40
CA ILE A 199 -8.21 1.63 -14.45
C ILE A 199 -7.26 1.56 -15.64
N TYR A 200 -7.71 0.95 -16.74
CA TYR A 200 -6.90 0.88 -17.95
C TYR A 200 -7.07 2.15 -18.78
N GLY A 201 -5.96 2.69 -19.27
CA GLY A 201 -5.98 3.88 -20.09
C GLY A 201 -4.60 4.34 -20.54
N VAL A 202 -4.57 5.49 -21.20
CA VAL A 202 -3.35 6.07 -21.74
C VAL A 202 -2.60 6.84 -20.67
N HIS A 203 -1.34 6.51 -20.51
CA HIS A 203 -0.37 7.12 -19.59
C HIS A 203 0.64 8.01 -20.36
N PRO A 204 1.60 8.67 -19.67
CA PRO A 204 2.65 9.41 -20.33
C PRO A 204 3.37 8.59 -21.41
N HIS A 205 3.77 9.27 -22.48
CA HIS A 205 4.35 8.67 -23.69
C HIS A 205 3.36 7.78 -24.49
N GLN A 206 2.06 8.00 -24.31
CA GLN A 206 1.00 7.22 -24.96
C GLN A 206 1.07 5.71 -24.69
N ALA A 207 1.65 5.34 -23.56
CA ALA A 207 1.69 3.95 -23.12
C ALA A 207 0.33 3.58 -22.50
N GLU A 208 -0.31 2.56 -23.04
CA GLU A 208 -1.52 2.00 -22.47
C GLU A 208 -1.18 1.05 -21.32
N ALA A 209 -1.78 1.27 -20.16
CA ALA A 209 -1.49 0.50 -18.96
C ALA A 209 -2.64 0.53 -17.96
N PHE A 210 -2.65 -0.42 -17.03
CA PHE A 210 -3.41 -0.27 -15.81
C PHE A 210 -2.77 0.78 -14.91
N GLY A 211 -3.59 1.68 -14.42
CA GLY A 211 -3.28 2.60 -13.33
C GLY A 211 -4.35 2.48 -12.26
N GLY A 212 -4.36 3.40 -11.31
CA GLY A 212 -5.38 3.45 -10.29
C GLY A 212 -5.21 4.67 -9.40
N VAL A 213 -6.22 4.94 -8.60
CA VAL A 213 -6.17 5.95 -7.55
C VAL A 213 -5.18 5.48 -6.49
N ALA A 214 -4.27 6.35 -6.08
CA ALA A 214 -3.23 6.07 -5.09
C ALA A 214 -3.29 7.13 -3.98
N PRO A 215 -4.17 6.97 -2.97
CA PRO A 215 -4.40 7.99 -1.96
C PRO A 215 -3.14 8.30 -1.15
N GLN A 216 -2.75 9.57 -1.13
CA GLN A 216 -1.65 10.08 -0.32
C GLN A 216 -1.92 11.54 0.02
N GLY A 217 -2.57 11.81 1.16
CA GLY A 217 -2.83 13.16 1.59
C GLY A 217 -4.18 13.38 2.25
N TYR A 218 -4.49 14.63 2.58
CA TYR A 218 -5.74 15.01 3.22
C TYR A 218 -6.90 15.07 2.23
N LEU A 219 -7.96 14.31 2.49
CA LEU A 219 -9.20 14.41 1.74
C LEU A 219 -9.89 15.75 2.03
N LEU A 220 -10.65 16.23 1.05
CA LEU A 220 -11.50 17.41 1.24
C LEU A 220 -12.85 17.26 0.53
N VAL A 221 -13.81 18.07 0.97
CA VAL A 221 -15.14 18.14 0.35
C VAL A 221 -15.26 19.44 -0.46
N ASP A 222 -15.65 19.31 -1.72
CA ASP A 222 -15.92 20.40 -2.65
C ASP A 222 -17.34 20.29 -3.17
N GLY A 223 -18.27 20.97 -2.51
CA GLY A 223 -19.70 20.87 -2.82
C GLY A 223 -20.21 19.43 -2.66
N ALA A 224 -20.65 18.81 -3.75
CA ALA A 224 -21.13 17.43 -3.77
C ALA A 224 -20.01 16.39 -4.06
N ASP A 225 -18.75 16.80 -4.06
CA ASP A 225 -17.63 15.95 -4.40
C ASP A 225 -16.69 15.70 -3.22
N LEU A 226 -16.25 14.45 -3.09
CA LEU A 226 -15.09 14.07 -2.29
C LEU A 226 -13.86 14.12 -3.17
N VAL A 227 -12.86 14.88 -2.77
CA VAL A 227 -11.58 15.00 -3.47
C VAL A 227 -10.51 14.21 -2.74
N VAL A 228 -9.87 13.29 -3.44
CA VAL A 228 -8.86 12.38 -2.92
C VAL A 228 -7.52 12.71 -3.56
N PRO A 229 -6.55 13.29 -2.84
CA PRO A 229 -5.20 13.50 -3.34
C PRO A 229 -4.54 12.17 -3.72
N CYS A 230 -3.91 12.13 -4.89
CA CYS A 230 -3.29 10.95 -5.45
C CYS A 230 -1.78 11.12 -5.61
N SER A 231 -1.10 11.49 -4.52
CA SER A 231 0.35 11.65 -4.51
C SER A 231 0.82 12.65 -5.60
N SER A 232 1.74 12.28 -6.45
CA SER A 232 2.22 13.17 -7.53
C SER A 232 1.34 13.17 -8.80
N ALA A 233 0.23 12.39 -8.80
CA ALA A 233 -0.78 12.42 -9.87
C ALA A 233 -1.94 13.38 -9.55
N TYR A 234 -2.91 13.50 -10.46
CA TYR A 234 -4.12 14.26 -10.20
C TYR A 234 -4.93 13.68 -9.05
N PRO A 235 -5.61 14.53 -8.25
CA PRO A 235 -6.60 14.05 -7.32
C PRO A 235 -7.79 13.42 -8.05
N ALA A 236 -8.34 12.36 -7.47
CA ALA A 236 -9.59 11.79 -7.91
C ALA A 236 -10.78 12.56 -7.32
N ARG A 237 -11.89 12.64 -8.07
CA ARG A 237 -13.17 13.17 -7.60
C ARG A 237 -14.22 12.09 -7.56
N LEU A 238 -14.85 11.93 -6.42
CA LEU A 238 -15.94 11.00 -6.21
C LEU A 238 -17.20 11.77 -5.82
N GLU A 239 -18.35 11.27 -6.23
CA GLU A 239 -19.62 11.74 -5.71
C GLU A 239 -19.72 11.50 -4.21
N LEU A 240 -19.90 12.54 -3.44
CA LEU A 240 -19.87 12.50 -1.97
C LEU A 240 -20.94 11.55 -1.41
N ALA A 241 -22.11 11.49 -2.04
CA ALA A 241 -23.25 10.71 -1.56
C ALA A 241 -23.09 9.20 -1.78
N THR A 242 -22.43 8.78 -2.86
CA THR A 242 -22.40 7.36 -3.30
C THR A 242 -21.00 6.77 -3.40
N GLY A 243 -19.95 7.62 -3.36
CA GLY A 243 -18.59 7.21 -3.61
C GLY A 243 -18.28 6.86 -5.06
N LYS A 244 -19.20 7.13 -6.01
CA LYS A 244 -18.98 6.86 -7.43
C LYS A 244 -17.90 7.79 -7.99
N LEU A 245 -16.95 7.23 -8.74
CA LEU A 245 -15.94 8.01 -9.43
C LEU A 245 -16.58 8.96 -10.46
N LYS A 246 -16.27 10.25 -10.36
CA LYS A 246 -16.73 11.28 -11.31
C LYS A 246 -15.61 11.69 -12.27
N ASP A 247 -14.40 11.85 -11.74
CA ASP A 247 -13.25 12.27 -12.53
C ASP A 247 -11.95 11.75 -11.93
N PHE A 248 -11.12 11.19 -12.76
CA PHE A 248 -9.75 10.81 -12.48
C PHE A 248 -8.96 10.73 -13.78
N ALA A 249 -8.06 11.66 -14.00
CA ALA A 249 -7.19 11.62 -15.14
C ALA A 249 -5.96 10.75 -14.84
N LEU A 250 -5.84 9.63 -15.52
CA LEU A 250 -4.54 8.98 -15.66
C LEU A 250 -3.56 10.01 -16.25
N PRO A 251 -2.30 10.06 -15.83
CA PRO A 251 -1.38 11.15 -16.19
C PRO A 251 -0.93 11.08 -17.66
N ALA A 252 -1.87 11.18 -18.59
CA ALA A 252 -1.63 11.04 -20.03
C ALA A 252 -0.72 12.11 -20.64
N ALA A 253 -0.71 13.31 -20.08
CA ALA A 253 -0.02 14.46 -20.67
C ALA A 253 1.39 14.74 -20.10
N GLY A 254 1.90 13.94 -19.19
CA GLY A 254 3.15 14.18 -18.47
C GLY A 254 3.21 15.59 -17.85
N ARG A 255 4.00 15.82 -16.85
CA ARG A 255 4.26 17.13 -16.24
C ARG A 255 3.11 17.77 -15.48
N LEU A 256 2.14 17.00 -15.01
CA LEU A 256 1.04 17.55 -14.28
C LEU A 256 1.28 17.53 -12.78
N PRO A 257 0.85 18.59 -12.11
CA PRO A 257 1.08 18.73 -10.70
C PRO A 257 0.16 17.84 -9.89
N GLY A 258 0.72 17.04 -8.98
CA GLY A 258 0.04 16.35 -7.91
C GLY A 258 0.73 16.64 -6.59
N GLY A 259 0.11 16.32 -5.49
CA GLY A 259 0.66 16.50 -4.16
C GLY A 259 -0.22 15.86 -3.11
N TRP A 260 0.26 15.87 -1.88
CA TRP A 260 -0.46 15.31 -0.73
C TRP A 260 -1.65 16.17 -0.29
N PHE A 261 -1.83 17.31 -0.95
CA PHE A 261 -2.88 18.21 -0.57
C PHE A 261 -3.55 18.83 -1.82
N ALA A 262 -4.86 18.89 -1.80
CA ALA A 262 -5.66 19.60 -2.77
C ALA A 262 -6.40 20.71 -2.04
N ALA A 263 -6.10 21.98 -2.39
CA ALA A 263 -6.83 23.11 -1.88
C ALA A 263 -7.86 23.58 -2.90
N LEU A 264 -8.97 24.11 -2.43
CA LEU A 264 -9.93 24.80 -3.29
C LEU A 264 -9.36 26.15 -3.68
N PRO A 265 -9.09 26.38 -4.97
CA PRO A 265 -8.56 27.66 -5.42
C PRO A 265 -9.64 28.76 -5.37
N GLU A 266 -9.23 30.01 -5.25
CA GLU A 266 -10.10 31.17 -5.42
C GLU A 266 -10.72 31.19 -6.83
N ASP A 267 -11.87 31.83 -7.00
CA ASP A 267 -12.66 31.75 -8.25
C ASP A 267 -11.88 32.13 -9.52
N LYS A 268 -11.01 33.12 -9.44
CA LYS A 268 -10.14 33.51 -10.60
C LYS A 268 -9.14 32.42 -10.93
N GLU A 269 -8.58 31.79 -9.92
CA GLU A 269 -7.64 30.68 -10.08
C GLU A 269 -8.37 29.40 -10.50
N LYS A 270 -9.58 29.15 -9.99
CA LYS A 270 -10.44 28.05 -10.48
C LYS A 270 -10.66 28.18 -11.98
N ALA A 271 -11.01 29.38 -12.46
CA ALA A 271 -11.23 29.63 -13.88
C ALA A 271 -9.96 29.44 -14.71
N ARG A 272 -8.79 29.85 -14.18
CA ARG A 272 -7.49 29.64 -14.81
C ARG A 272 -7.13 28.16 -14.88
N LEU A 273 -7.25 27.44 -13.77
CA LEU A 273 -6.94 26.03 -13.68
C LEU A 273 -7.87 25.18 -14.54
N LYS A 274 -9.16 25.52 -14.58
CA LYS A 274 -10.13 24.85 -15.46
C LYS A 274 -9.74 25.04 -16.95
N ARG A 275 -9.35 26.25 -17.33
CA ARG A 275 -8.90 26.54 -18.71
C ARG A 275 -7.63 25.78 -19.08
N LEU A 276 -6.75 25.50 -18.12
CA LEU A 276 -5.53 24.73 -18.30
C LEU A 276 -5.74 23.21 -18.15
N GLY A 277 -6.97 22.76 -17.90
CA GLY A 277 -7.26 21.36 -17.58
C GLY A 277 -6.79 20.93 -16.18
N LEU A 278 -6.47 21.88 -15.31
CA LEU A 278 -6.01 21.67 -13.95
C LEU A 278 -7.15 22.01 -13.00
N LEU A 279 -7.77 21.01 -12.37
CA LEU A 279 -8.94 21.24 -11.50
C LEU A 279 -8.58 21.70 -10.08
N TYR A 280 -7.34 21.48 -9.64
CA TYR A 280 -6.94 21.80 -8.29
C TYR A 280 -5.58 22.43 -8.21
N ASP A 281 -5.47 23.33 -7.25
CA ASP A 281 -4.21 23.95 -6.90
C ASP A 281 -3.33 23.02 -6.09
N ASN A 282 -2.65 22.16 -6.79
CA ASN A 282 -1.47 21.50 -6.27
C ASN A 282 -0.25 22.37 -6.56
N GLN A 283 -0.19 23.54 -5.98
CA GLN A 283 0.85 24.56 -6.25
C GLN A 283 2.25 24.03 -6.08
N VAL A 284 2.42 23.00 -5.26
CA VAL A 284 3.70 22.27 -5.14
C VAL A 284 4.31 21.94 -6.47
N ASN A 285 3.48 21.77 -7.47
CA ASN A 285 3.86 21.19 -8.73
C ASN A 285 3.70 22.12 -9.92
N ALA A 286 3.15 23.30 -9.71
CA ALA A 286 3.14 24.35 -10.71
C ALA A 286 4.57 24.86 -11.05
N VAL A 287 5.55 24.52 -10.23
CA VAL A 287 6.96 24.79 -10.53
C VAL A 287 7.43 23.74 -11.51
N ARG A 288 7.49 24.12 -12.78
CA ARG A 288 8.19 23.32 -13.79
C ARG A 288 9.62 23.08 -13.32
N HIS A 289 10.09 21.87 -13.54
CA HIS A 289 11.46 21.46 -13.24
C HIS A 289 12.56 22.36 -13.81
N GLU A 290 12.22 23.33 -14.60
CA GLU A 290 13.15 24.14 -15.37
C GLU A 290 13.48 25.49 -14.72
N ASP A 291 12.66 26.01 -13.77
CA ASP A 291 12.72 27.44 -13.53
C ASP A 291 13.06 27.91 -12.13
N LYS A 292 12.95 27.16 -11.06
CA LYS A 292 13.41 27.61 -9.73
C LYS A 292 13.67 26.47 -8.75
N PRO A 293 14.73 26.55 -7.93
CA PRO A 293 14.87 25.67 -6.78
C PRO A 293 13.66 25.87 -5.86
N ARG A 294 13.02 24.78 -5.44
CA ARG A 294 11.99 24.86 -4.41
C ARG A 294 12.63 25.34 -3.12
N ALA A 295 12.07 26.38 -2.55
CA ALA A 295 12.41 26.71 -1.18
C ALA A 295 12.06 25.50 -0.30
N GLU A 296 12.97 25.14 0.59
CA GLU A 296 12.77 24.05 1.54
C GLU A 296 11.47 24.30 2.32
N GLY A 297 10.55 23.36 2.26
CA GLY A 297 9.24 23.47 2.95
C GLY A 297 8.07 24.04 2.15
N ASP A 298 8.26 24.40 0.89
CA ASP A 298 7.13 24.88 0.06
C ASP A 298 6.36 23.69 -0.56
N ALA A 299 5.43 23.17 0.21
CA ALA A 299 4.49 22.15 -0.23
C ALA A 299 3.30 22.72 -1.03
N GLY A 300 3.29 24.01 -1.34
CA GLY A 300 2.16 24.70 -1.98
C GLY A 300 0.95 24.88 -1.05
N VAL A 301 1.06 24.47 0.19
CA VAL A 301 0.06 24.80 1.21
C VAL A 301 0.20 26.28 1.52
N ARG A 302 -0.87 27.04 1.31
CA ARG A 302 -0.88 28.47 1.65
C ARG A 302 -0.52 28.64 3.13
N ARG A 303 0.60 29.30 3.40
CA ARG A 303 1.10 29.55 4.76
C ARG A 303 0.38 30.74 5.38
N ALA A 304 -0.97 30.62 5.43
CA ALA A 304 -1.86 31.62 6.01
C ALA A 304 -3.17 30.96 6.45
N PHE A 305 -3.84 31.63 7.41
CA PHE A 305 -5.20 31.29 7.84
C PHE A 305 -6.03 32.57 7.97
N ARG A 306 -7.34 32.43 8.02
CA ARG A 306 -8.26 33.54 8.21
C ARG A 306 -8.93 33.46 9.58
N ALA A 307 -8.92 34.59 10.30
CA ALA A 307 -9.60 34.70 11.59
C ALA A 307 -10.27 36.08 11.70
N GLY A 308 -11.58 36.10 12.02
CA GLY A 308 -12.34 37.35 12.07
C GLY A 308 -12.34 38.12 10.74
N GLY A 309 -12.27 37.42 9.61
CA GLY A 309 -12.20 38.05 8.29
C GLY A 309 -10.80 38.52 7.85
N ASN A 310 -9.82 38.56 8.76
CA ASN A 310 -8.45 38.97 8.45
C ASN A 310 -7.61 37.74 8.06
N GLU A 311 -6.72 37.91 7.09
CA GLU A 311 -5.73 36.91 6.73
C GLU A 311 -4.45 37.14 7.52
N LEU A 312 -3.95 36.06 8.15
CA LEU A 312 -2.77 36.07 8.99
C LEU A 312 -1.74 35.07 8.43
N SER A 313 -0.50 35.56 8.28
CA SER A 313 0.63 34.70 7.83
C SER A 313 1.05 33.74 8.94
N PHE A 314 1.42 32.50 8.57
CA PHE A 314 2.10 31.59 9.51
C PHE A 314 3.41 32.19 10.02
N ASP A 315 4.12 32.93 9.20
CA ASP A 315 5.45 33.47 9.52
C ASP A 315 5.41 34.68 10.49
N GLY A 316 4.19 35.02 10.96
CA GLY A 316 3.89 35.87 12.11
C GLY A 316 4.35 37.31 12.01
N PRO A 317 4.48 38.15 13.07
CA PRO A 317 5.29 37.86 14.29
C PRO A 317 4.49 37.22 15.42
N TRP A 318 5.00 36.09 15.94
CA TRP A 318 4.40 35.39 17.07
C TRP A 318 5.29 35.55 18.32
N PRO A 319 4.79 36.18 19.40
CA PRO A 319 5.58 36.47 20.60
C PRO A 319 6.17 35.19 21.23
N GLY A 320 7.43 35.16 21.55
CA GLY A 320 8.13 34.08 22.24
C GLY A 320 8.25 32.78 21.45
N VAL A 321 7.86 32.74 20.17
CA VAL A 321 8.04 31.59 19.30
C VAL A 321 9.42 31.63 18.66
N THR A 322 10.13 30.49 18.76
CA THR A 322 11.43 30.25 18.11
C THR A 322 11.40 28.94 17.35
N GLY A 323 12.18 28.81 16.29
CA GLY A 323 12.21 27.63 15.43
C GLY A 323 11.46 27.85 14.11
N LYS A 324 11.45 26.82 13.26
CA LYS A 324 10.80 26.87 11.94
C LYS A 324 9.32 26.56 12.07
N ILE A 325 8.48 27.54 11.80
CA ILE A 325 7.04 27.40 11.96
C ILE A 325 6.50 26.43 10.90
N HIS A 326 5.80 25.38 11.35
CA HIS A 326 5.12 24.41 10.53
C HIS A 326 3.66 24.81 10.26
N SER A 327 2.89 24.98 11.34
CA SER A 327 1.47 25.35 11.23
C SER A 327 1.05 26.35 12.32
N VAL A 328 -0.02 27.08 12.03
CA VAL A 328 -0.66 28.01 12.97
C VAL A 328 -2.15 27.83 12.89
N LEU A 329 -2.80 27.77 14.04
CA LEU A 329 -4.26 27.66 14.15
C LEU A 329 -4.81 28.56 15.24
N ALA A 330 -6.04 29.02 15.04
CA ALA A 330 -6.76 29.83 16.04
C ALA A 330 -8.00 29.09 16.52
N ALA A 331 -8.05 28.84 17.82
CA ALA A 331 -9.19 28.16 18.46
C ALA A 331 -9.27 28.49 19.94
N ASP A 332 -10.45 28.36 20.54
CA ASP A 332 -10.70 28.57 21.99
C ASP A 332 -10.12 29.92 22.49
N GLY A 333 -10.24 30.97 21.67
CA GLY A 333 -9.74 32.32 21.99
C GLY A 333 -8.21 32.44 22.03
N LYS A 334 -7.48 31.46 21.52
CA LYS A 334 -6.02 31.32 21.53
C LYS A 334 -5.48 31.15 20.12
N VAL A 335 -4.20 31.40 19.96
CA VAL A 335 -3.42 31.01 18.77
C VAL A 335 -2.41 29.96 19.19
N PHE A 336 -2.33 28.87 18.44
CA PHE A 336 -1.36 27.83 18.66
C PHE A 336 -0.39 27.83 17.49
N VAL A 337 0.91 27.96 17.79
CA VAL A 337 1.97 27.93 16.82
C VAL A 337 2.77 26.64 17.01
N VAL A 338 2.90 25.89 15.93
CA VAL A 338 3.60 24.58 15.90
C VAL A 338 4.83 24.72 15.05
N THR A 339 5.99 24.28 15.56
CA THR A 339 7.25 24.28 14.81
C THR A 339 7.62 22.89 14.30
N GLU A 340 8.50 22.82 13.28
CA GLU A 340 9.03 21.56 12.74
C GLU A 340 9.85 20.77 13.77
N GLU A 341 10.44 21.47 14.75
CA GLU A 341 11.20 20.87 15.84
C GLU A 341 10.27 20.20 16.89
N GLY A 342 8.94 20.38 16.77
CA GLY A 342 7.95 19.73 17.63
C GLY A 342 7.45 20.60 18.78
N ARG A 343 7.78 21.91 18.82
CA ARG A 343 7.25 22.79 19.84
C ARG A 343 5.85 23.28 19.51
N ILE A 344 4.93 23.19 20.48
CA ILE A 344 3.62 23.80 20.43
C ILE A 344 3.60 24.94 21.44
N THR A 345 3.36 26.16 20.98
CA THR A 345 3.24 27.36 21.81
C THR A 345 1.83 27.90 21.73
N ALA A 346 1.15 28.00 22.85
CA ALA A 346 -0.15 28.62 22.97
C ALA A 346 0.03 30.12 23.30
N LEU A 347 -0.64 30.97 22.55
CA LEU A 347 -0.69 32.41 22.72
C LEU A 347 -2.12 32.83 23.05
N ALA A 348 -2.28 33.68 24.06
CA ALA A 348 -3.57 34.21 24.44
C ALA A 348 -3.53 35.74 24.56
N ALA A 349 -4.68 36.36 24.70
CA ALA A 349 -4.75 37.81 24.99
C ALA A 349 -3.89 38.16 26.21
N LEU A 350 -3.12 39.24 26.07
CA LEU A 350 -2.27 39.73 27.18
C LEU A 350 -3.14 40.02 28.43
N VAL A 351 -3.07 39.16 29.40
CA VAL A 351 -3.62 39.38 30.73
C VAL A 351 -2.43 39.61 31.65
N THR A 352 -2.52 40.62 32.56
CA THR A 352 -1.50 40.86 33.55
C THR A 352 -1.38 39.67 34.51
N GLY A 353 -0.47 38.76 34.25
CA GLY A 353 -0.19 37.56 35.03
C GLY A 353 1.10 36.87 34.60
N THR A 354 1.72 36.12 35.48
CA THR A 354 2.98 35.38 35.19
C THR A 354 2.75 34.31 34.15
N PRO A 355 3.56 34.20 33.08
CA PRO A 355 3.51 33.09 32.14
C PRO A 355 3.70 31.77 32.87
N LEU A 356 2.94 30.74 32.49
CA LEU A 356 3.14 29.39 32.98
C LEU A 356 4.49 28.86 32.44
N SER A 357 5.24 28.19 33.32
CA SER A 357 6.51 27.58 32.94
C SER A 357 6.34 26.51 31.88
N PRO A 358 7.35 26.28 31.04
CA PRO A 358 7.32 25.20 30.06
C PRO A 358 7.00 23.86 30.73
N VAL A 359 6.09 23.09 30.14
CA VAL A 359 5.81 21.74 30.60
C VAL A 359 6.97 20.86 30.09
N ALA A 360 7.92 20.56 30.96
CA ALA A 360 9.02 19.67 30.62
C ALA A 360 8.50 18.24 30.34
N PRO A 361 9.02 17.55 29.32
CA PRO A 361 8.71 16.16 29.12
C PRO A 361 9.13 15.33 30.33
N LYS A 362 8.27 14.47 30.80
CA LYS A 362 8.59 13.50 31.86
C LYS A 362 9.49 12.43 31.24
N SER A 363 10.81 12.59 31.33
CA SER A 363 11.77 11.55 31.04
C SER A 363 12.08 10.80 32.36
N ALA A 364 11.45 9.68 32.58
CA ALA A 364 11.79 8.77 33.65
C ALA A 364 12.27 7.45 33.06
N VAL A 365 13.55 7.36 32.74
CA VAL A 365 14.21 6.06 32.55
C VAL A 365 14.40 5.47 33.90
N SER A 366 13.63 4.46 34.28
CA SER A 366 13.90 3.65 35.46
C SER A 366 15.24 2.93 35.32
N PRO A 367 16.09 2.83 36.37
CA PRO A 367 17.28 2.02 36.31
C PRO A 367 16.90 0.58 35.95
N GLN A 368 17.49 0.04 34.89
CA GLN A 368 17.21 -1.32 34.46
C GLN A 368 17.92 -2.30 35.34
N ASP A 369 17.28 -3.44 35.65
CA ASP A 369 17.87 -4.53 36.43
C ASP A 369 19.15 -5.04 35.74
N LYS A 370 20.22 -5.25 36.51
CA LYS A 370 21.49 -5.76 35.97
C LYS A 370 21.36 -7.11 35.28
N ASN A 371 20.46 -7.97 35.75
CA ASN A 371 20.20 -9.27 35.12
C ASN A 371 19.53 -9.13 33.73
N VAL A 372 18.64 -8.18 33.61
CA VAL A 372 17.97 -7.86 32.31
C VAL A 372 18.98 -7.29 31.33
N GLN A 373 19.87 -6.41 31.78
CA GLN A 373 20.98 -5.89 30.96
C GLN A 373 21.91 -7.00 30.49
N LEU A 374 22.28 -7.94 31.39
CA LEU A 374 23.11 -9.08 31.05
C LEU A 374 22.41 -10.01 30.04
N THR A 375 21.11 -10.24 30.20
CA THR A 375 20.31 -11.05 29.26
C THR A 375 20.30 -10.41 27.87
N ALA A 376 20.09 -9.10 27.79
CA ALA A 376 20.14 -8.37 26.50
C ALA A 376 21.52 -8.47 25.84
N THR A 377 22.59 -8.30 26.64
CA THR A 377 23.99 -8.46 26.18
C THR A 377 24.24 -9.86 25.60
N LYS A 378 23.80 -10.90 26.28
CA LYS A 378 23.98 -12.30 25.83
C LYS A 378 23.18 -12.56 24.53
N LEU A 379 21.94 -12.09 24.47
CA LEU A 379 21.10 -12.24 23.24
C LEU A 379 21.75 -11.54 22.05
N LEU A 380 22.21 -10.30 22.22
CA LEU A 380 22.87 -9.54 21.14
C LEU A 380 24.22 -10.13 20.75
N ALA A 381 24.98 -10.66 21.69
CA ALA A 381 26.23 -11.36 21.43
C ALA A 381 26.01 -12.66 20.66
N ALA A 382 25.02 -13.47 21.05
CA ALA A 382 24.63 -14.68 20.31
C ALA A 382 24.10 -14.35 18.90
N ALA A 383 23.38 -13.25 18.78
CA ALA A 383 22.91 -12.74 17.47
C ALA A 383 24.07 -12.24 16.61
N GLY A 384 25.05 -11.56 17.18
CA GLY A 384 26.11 -10.88 16.42
C GLY A 384 25.57 -9.83 15.43
N ILE A 385 24.37 -9.31 15.65
CA ILE A 385 23.65 -8.37 14.77
C ILE A 385 23.32 -7.12 15.59
N GLN A 386 23.75 -5.96 15.11
CA GLN A 386 23.59 -4.69 15.81
C GLN A 386 22.65 -3.70 15.13
N ARG A 387 22.29 -3.96 13.86
CA ARG A 387 21.49 -3.06 13.02
C ARG A 387 20.45 -3.84 12.21
N GLY A 388 19.40 -3.17 11.78
CA GLY A 388 18.32 -3.75 11.01
C GLY A 388 17.03 -3.88 11.78
N TYR A 389 16.25 -4.88 11.45
CA TYR A 389 14.94 -5.13 12.07
C TYR A 389 15.01 -6.38 12.95
N ALA A 390 14.46 -6.27 14.15
CA ALA A 390 14.38 -7.36 15.10
C ALA A 390 12.93 -7.66 15.46
N LEU A 391 12.62 -8.94 15.59
CA LEU A 391 11.34 -9.43 16.10
C LEU A 391 11.55 -10.09 17.45
N VAL A 392 10.77 -9.73 18.45
CA VAL A 392 10.74 -10.39 19.76
C VAL A 392 9.38 -11.05 19.94
N LEU A 393 9.37 -12.35 20.14
CA LEU A 393 8.17 -13.10 20.45
C LEU A 393 8.05 -13.22 21.96
N GLY A 394 6.97 -12.69 22.53
CA GLY A 394 6.85 -12.35 23.94
C GLY A 394 7.39 -10.95 24.24
N LEU A 395 7.34 -10.53 25.49
CA LEU A 395 7.88 -9.26 25.97
C LEU A 395 9.06 -9.44 26.95
N GLY A 396 9.24 -10.66 27.45
CA GLY A 396 10.26 -11.00 28.41
C GLY A 396 10.09 -10.33 29.79
N GLU A 397 11.20 -10.21 30.50
CA GLU A 397 11.23 -9.47 31.75
C GLU A 397 11.07 -7.97 31.51
N PRO A 398 10.47 -7.24 32.49
CA PRO A 398 10.35 -5.80 32.39
C PRO A 398 11.71 -5.12 32.16
N GLY A 399 11.83 -4.31 31.09
CA GLY A 399 13.07 -3.63 30.72
C GLY A 399 13.91 -4.33 29.66
N LEU A 400 13.57 -5.56 29.24
CA LEU A 400 14.35 -6.29 28.22
C LEU A 400 14.38 -5.55 26.86
N LEU A 401 13.26 -5.04 26.42
CA LEU A 401 13.19 -4.33 25.12
C LEU A 401 13.99 -3.03 25.16
N GLU A 402 13.94 -2.31 26.27
CA GLU A 402 14.75 -1.12 26.50
C GLU A 402 16.25 -1.46 26.50
N ALA A 403 16.66 -2.53 27.24
CA ALA A 403 18.04 -2.96 27.29
C ALA A 403 18.58 -3.39 25.91
N LEU A 404 17.77 -4.08 25.10
CA LEU A 404 18.12 -4.45 23.74
C LEU A 404 18.26 -3.20 22.84
N ALA A 405 17.38 -2.22 23.00
CA ALA A 405 17.44 -0.98 22.23
C ALA A 405 18.62 -0.10 22.63
N ASP A 406 18.96 -0.02 23.90
CA ASP A 406 20.10 0.76 24.41
C ASP A 406 21.45 0.20 23.92
N GLN A 407 21.54 -1.14 23.81
CA GLN A 407 22.78 -1.85 23.44
C GLN A 407 22.91 -2.12 21.94
N SER A 408 21.97 -1.67 21.10
CA SER A 408 21.98 -1.90 19.65
C SER A 408 21.42 -0.72 18.87
N GLN A 409 21.47 -0.79 17.55
CA GLN A 409 20.77 0.13 16.65
C GLN A 409 19.60 -0.56 15.93
N LEU A 410 19.18 -1.73 16.43
CA LEU A 410 18.06 -2.50 15.88
C LEU A 410 16.73 -1.75 16.10
N LYS A 411 15.82 -1.83 15.13
CA LYS A 411 14.42 -1.48 15.30
C LYS A 411 13.65 -2.73 15.70
N PHE A 412 12.89 -2.65 16.77
CA PHE A 412 12.19 -3.80 17.33
C PHE A 412 10.70 -3.79 17.04
N LEU A 413 10.18 -4.96 16.71
CA LEU A 413 8.78 -5.31 16.86
C LEU A 413 8.65 -6.38 17.91
N ALA A 414 7.78 -6.22 18.89
CA ALA A 414 7.45 -7.28 19.85
C ALA A 414 5.98 -7.68 19.72
N LEU A 415 5.73 -9.00 19.74
CA LEU A 415 4.40 -9.59 19.67
C LEU A 415 4.06 -10.29 20.97
N THR A 416 2.86 -10.04 21.46
CA THR A 416 2.29 -10.74 22.62
C THR A 416 0.79 -10.88 22.49
N ASP A 417 0.19 -11.87 23.12
CA ASP A 417 -1.24 -12.02 23.30
C ASP A 417 -1.75 -11.44 24.65
N ASP A 418 -0.83 -11.13 25.56
CA ASP A 418 -1.12 -10.55 26.88
C ASP A 418 -1.39 -9.03 26.76
N ALA A 419 -2.67 -8.64 26.77
CA ALA A 419 -3.11 -7.26 26.68
C ALA A 419 -2.64 -6.41 27.88
N ALA A 420 -2.62 -6.97 29.10
CA ALA A 420 -2.25 -6.24 30.30
C ALA A 420 -0.75 -5.92 30.31
N LYS A 421 0.07 -6.93 30.01
CA LYS A 421 1.52 -6.77 29.92
C LYS A 421 1.91 -5.81 28.79
N LEU A 422 1.22 -5.91 27.64
CA LEU A 422 1.40 -4.99 26.51
C LEU A 422 1.10 -3.55 26.91
N SER A 423 -0.02 -3.28 27.58
CA SER A 423 -0.42 -1.92 27.99
C SER A 423 0.61 -1.28 28.92
N ILE A 424 1.08 -2.03 29.94
CA ILE A 424 2.09 -1.57 30.89
C ILE A 424 3.43 -1.28 30.17
N THR A 425 3.86 -2.20 29.30
CA THR A 425 5.11 -2.05 28.55
C THR A 425 5.03 -0.86 27.59
N ARG A 426 3.89 -0.68 26.89
CA ARG A 426 3.67 0.44 25.98
C ARG A 426 3.75 1.80 26.69
N ALA A 427 3.13 1.92 27.87
CA ALA A 427 3.18 3.14 28.66
C ALA A 427 4.63 3.45 29.10
N ARG A 428 5.39 2.43 29.53
CA ARG A 428 6.79 2.57 29.94
C ARG A 428 7.69 2.99 28.76
N LEU A 429 7.56 2.34 27.61
CA LEU A 429 8.31 2.69 26.39
C LEU A 429 7.97 4.08 25.87
N ALA A 430 6.69 4.49 25.94
CA ALA A 430 6.27 5.83 25.56
C ALA A 430 6.88 6.90 26.48
N ALA A 431 6.92 6.67 27.80
CA ALA A 431 7.60 7.55 28.75
C ALA A 431 9.10 7.69 28.50
N ALA A 432 9.73 6.62 27.97
CA ALA A 432 11.14 6.61 27.57
C ALA A 432 11.39 7.14 26.14
N ASN A 433 10.38 7.59 25.41
CA ASN A 433 10.44 7.98 23.99
C ASN A 433 10.95 6.88 23.04
N LEU A 434 10.78 5.62 23.42
CA LEU A 434 11.19 4.43 22.66
C LEU A 434 10.04 3.81 21.88
N HIS A 435 8.78 4.03 22.32
CA HIS A 435 7.60 3.45 21.63
C HIS A 435 7.42 4.02 20.22
N GLY A 436 6.99 3.16 19.29
CA GLY A 436 6.67 3.49 17.92
C GLY A 436 7.87 3.34 16.98
N ASP A 437 8.65 4.38 16.73
CA ASP A 437 9.75 4.33 15.74
C ASP A 437 10.88 3.38 16.12
N ARG A 438 11.19 3.24 17.40
CA ARG A 438 12.28 2.39 17.88
C ARG A 438 11.81 0.99 18.27
N ILE A 439 10.71 0.91 19.01
CA ILE A 439 10.11 -0.33 19.52
C ILE A 439 8.61 -0.28 19.27
N ALA A 440 8.13 -1.07 18.34
CA ALA A 440 6.70 -1.26 18.10
C ALA A 440 6.20 -2.46 18.90
N LEU A 441 5.00 -2.36 19.47
CA LEU A 441 4.33 -3.44 20.19
C LEU A 441 3.01 -3.78 19.52
N ARG A 442 2.68 -5.09 19.44
CA ARG A 442 1.38 -5.52 18.89
C ARG A 442 0.78 -6.65 19.71
N GLN A 443 -0.54 -6.56 19.90
CA GLN A 443 -1.32 -7.62 20.51
C GLN A 443 -1.80 -8.60 19.44
N VAL A 444 -0.99 -9.60 19.13
CA VAL A 444 -1.36 -10.59 18.11
C VAL A 444 -0.51 -11.86 18.31
N ALA A 445 -1.14 -13.01 18.11
CA ALA A 445 -0.40 -14.27 18.06
C ALA A 445 0.51 -14.33 16.81
N PRO A 446 1.69 -14.92 16.88
CA PRO A 446 2.62 -14.99 15.75
C PRO A 446 1.98 -15.51 14.45
N LYS A 447 1.18 -16.58 14.52
CA LYS A 447 0.50 -17.18 13.35
C LYS A 447 -0.46 -16.23 12.62
N ASP A 448 -1.01 -15.23 13.33
CA ASP A 448 -2.01 -14.30 12.83
C ASP A 448 -1.41 -12.90 12.56
N SER A 449 -0.08 -12.75 12.70
CA SER A 449 0.60 -11.45 12.65
C SER A 449 0.62 -10.79 11.27
N GLY A 450 0.47 -11.55 10.19
CA GLY A 450 0.53 -11.05 8.81
C GLY A 450 1.88 -10.48 8.39
N LEU A 451 2.96 -10.79 9.11
CA LEU A 451 4.30 -10.25 8.88
C LEU A 451 4.83 -10.62 7.49
N PRO A 452 5.56 -9.70 6.82
CA PRO A 452 6.19 -9.98 5.53
C PRO A 452 7.34 -10.99 5.70
N PRO A 453 7.67 -11.77 4.66
CA PRO A 453 8.84 -12.63 4.69
C PRO A 453 10.13 -11.80 4.70
N TYR A 454 11.22 -12.39 5.17
CA TYR A 454 12.60 -11.91 5.00
C TYR A 454 12.96 -10.58 5.67
N PHE A 455 12.07 -10.00 6.49
CA PHE A 455 12.32 -8.65 7.05
C PHE A 455 13.26 -8.64 8.27
N ALA A 456 13.29 -9.73 9.06
CA ALA A 456 13.98 -9.76 10.34
C ALA A 456 15.44 -10.19 10.21
N ASN A 457 16.35 -9.31 10.59
CA ASN A 457 17.75 -9.66 10.77
C ASN A 457 17.95 -10.52 12.02
N PHE A 458 17.16 -10.26 13.06
CA PHE A 458 17.24 -10.93 14.35
C PHE A 458 15.83 -11.26 14.85
N ILE A 459 15.61 -12.48 15.33
CA ILE A 459 14.40 -12.90 16.03
C ILE A 459 14.79 -13.47 17.38
N ALA A 460 14.15 -13.04 18.46
CA ALA A 460 14.33 -13.59 19.80
C ALA A 460 13.03 -14.20 20.31
N LEU A 461 13.11 -15.38 20.91
CA LEU A 461 12.06 -15.92 21.78
C LEU A 461 12.34 -15.43 23.21
N ALA A 462 11.49 -14.55 23.72
CA ALA A 462 11.59 -14.06 25.08
C ALA A 462 11.19 -15.15 26.09
N SER A 463 11.51 -14.96 27.37
CA SER A 463 11.27 -15.96 28.45
C SER A 463 9.79 -16.31 28.64
N ASP A 464 8.89 -15.41 28.26
CA ASP A 464 7.43 -15.59 28.33
C ASP A 464 6.80 -16.06 27.00
N ALA A 465 7.62 -16.28 25.95
CA ALA A 465 7.13 -16.84 24.70
C ALA A 465 6.93 -18.36 24.79
N SER A 466 5.84 -18.83 24.23
CA SER A 466 5.64 -20.27 24.03
C SER A 466 6.62 -20.82 22.99
N LEU A 467 7.16 -21.99 23.22
CA LEU A 467 7.97 -22.68 22.21
C LEU A 467 7.08 -23.00 20.97
N PRO A 468 7.55 -22.70 19.76
CA PRO A 468 6.81 -23.00 18.56
C PRO A 468 6.82 -24.49 18.28
N ASP A 469 5.72 -25.05 17.75
CA ASP A 469 5.76 -26.34 17.09
C ASP A 469 6.57 -26.29 15.76
N PRO A 470 6.89 -27.42 15.13
CA PRO A 470 7.67 -27.42 13.90
C PRO A 470 7.05 -26.61 12.73
N THR A 471 5.73 -26.52 12.66
CA THR A 471 5.03 -25.73 11.61
C THR A 471 5.15 -24.23 11.90
N ALA A 472 4.89 -23.83 13.13
CA ALA A 472 5.09 -22.45 13.58
C ALA A 472 6.56 -22.01 13.44
N LEU A 473 7.51 -22.89 13.72
CA LEU A 473 8.94 -22.60 13.54
C LEU A 473 9.29 -22.34 12.06
N LYS A 474 8.71 -23.09 11.11
CA LYS A 474 8.88 -22.80 9.67
C LYS A 474 8.37 -21.43 9.29
N GLN A 475 7.22 -21.03 9.83
CA GLN A 475 6.68 -19.69 9.60
C GLN A 475 7.62 -18.62 10.17
N ILE A 476 8.07 -18.78 11.42
CA ILE A 476 9.01 -17.84 12.07
C ILE A 476 10.32 -17.75 11.28
N PHE A 477 10.84 -18.88 10.82
CA PHE A 477 12.04 -18.93 9.98
C PHE A 477 11.82 -18.21 8.62
N GLY A 478 10.61 -18.24 8.08
CA GLY A 478 10.24 -17.51 6.88
C GLY A 478 10.40 -15.98 6.99
N TRP A 479 10.29 -15.42 8.20
CA TRP A 479 10.49 -14.00 8.45
C TRP A 479 11.96 -13.58 8.53
N LEU A 480 12.89 -14.56 8.75
CA LEU A 480 14.32 -14.26 8.79
C LEU A 480 14.83 -13.83 7.41
N ARG A 481 15.63 -12.78 7.41
CA ARG A 481 16.37 -12.31 6.27
C ARG A 481 17.31 -13.42 5.76
N PRO A 482 17.35 -13.72 4.44
CA PRO A 482 18.43 -14.53 3.87
C PRO A 482 19.80 -13.91 4.13
N TYR A 483 20.84 -14.70 3.93
CA TYR A 483 22.23 -14.27 4.13
C TYR A 483 22.56 -13.83 5.56
N GLY A 484 22.18 -14.66 6.54
CA GLY A 484 22.67 -14.54 7.91
C GLY A 484 21.68 -14.01 8.95
N GLY A 485 20.37 -13.96 8.65
CA GLY A 485 19.35 -13.69 9.66
C GLY A 485 19.36 -14.78 10.76
N ARG A 486 19.18 -14.41 12.03
CA ARG A 486 19.32 -15.31 13.17
C ARG A 486 18.09 -15.33 14.07
N LEU A 487 17.65 -16.55 14.41
CA LEU A 487 16.63 -16.80 15.41
C LEU A 487 17.30 -17.37 16.67
N ILE A 488 17.02 -16.78 17.83
CA ILE A 488 17.59 -17.15 19.11
C ILE A 488 16.47 -17.53 20.08
N GLY A 489 16.63 -18.65 20.72
CA GLY A 489 15.72 -19.14 21.74
C GLY A 489 16.41 -20.09 22.74
N PRO A 490 15.67 -20.71 23.68
CA PRO A 490 16.24 -21.63 24.65
C PRO A 490 16.82 -22.89 23.97
N GLU A 491 17.68 -23.61 24.65
CA GLU A 491 18.31 -24.84 24.14
C GLU A 491 17.33 -25.86 23.57
N SER A 492 16.15 -25.98 24.15
CA SER A 492 15.09 -26.87 23.69
C SER A 492 14.60 -26.60 22.26
N LEU A 493 14.85 -25.41 21.73
CA LEU A 493 14.50 -25.04 20.35
C LEU A 493 15.31 -25.84 19.32
N ALA A 494 16.53 -26.29 19.64
CA ALA A 494 17.38 -27.08 18.75
C ALA A 494 16.66 -28.38 18.29
N ARG A 495 16.01 -29.07 19.21
CA ARG A 495 15.28 -30.31 18.94
C ARG A 495 14.07 -30.08 18.00
N ILE A 496 13.41 -28.94 18.17
CA ILE A 496 12.27 -28.56 17.30
C ILE A 496 12.78 -28.23 15.89
N ALA A 497 13.94 -27.55 15.80
CA ALA A 497 14.57 -27.21 14.52
C ALA A 497 14.98 -28.46 13.71
N GLU A 498 15.47 -29.50 14.37
CA GLU A 498 15.80 -30.79 13.73
C GLU A 498 14.54 -31.43 13.10
N VAL A 499 13.44 -31.43 13.84
CA VAL A 499 12.15 -31.97 13.35
C VAL A 499 11.56 -31.11 12.23
N ALA A 500 11.71 -29.80 12.32
CA ALA A 500 11.18 -28.85 11.32
C ALA A 500 11.88 -28.97 9.96
N LYS A 501 13.13 -29.45 9.89
CA LYS A 501 13.94 -29.57 8.66
C LYS A 501 13.94 -28.26 7.87
N LEU A 502 14.46 -27.20 8.51
CA LEU A 502 14.49 -25.86 7.92
C LEU A 502 15.47 -25.82 6.72
N PRO A 503 15.08 -25.26 5.57
CA PRO A 503 15.96 -25.18 4.41
C PRO A 503 17.10 -24.19 4.66
N GLN A 504 18.32 -24.55 4.26
CA GLN A 504 19.50 -23.69 4.35
C GLN A 504 19.69 -23.08 5.76
N ALA A 505 19.46 -23.86 6.80
CA ALA A 505 19.62 -23.45 8.18
C ALA A 505 20.83 -24.14 8.82
N SER A 506 21.60 -23.38 9.59
CA SER A 506 22.55 -23.94 10.56
C SER A 506 21.99 -23.75 11.98
N VAL A 507 22.16 -24.75 12.82
CA VAL A 507 21.70 -24.76 14.20
C VAL A 507 22.90 -24.96 15.12
N LYS A 508 23.10 -24.04 16.05
CA LYS A 508 24.21 -24.10 17.04
C LYS A 508 23.68 -23.76 18.43
N VAL A 509 24.26 -24.33 19.44
CA VAL A 509 24.03 -23.93 20.83
C VAL A 509 25.22 -23.11 21.30
N VAL A 510 24.98 -21.89 21.77
CA VAL A 510 25.98 -20.93 22.22
C VAL A 510 25.49 -20.30 23.52
N ASP A 511 26.26 -20.40 24.58
CA ASP A 511 25.97 -19.80 25.89
C ASP A 511 24.56 -20.10 26.46
N GLY A 512 24.05 -21.32 26.24
CA GLY A 512 22.73 -21.76 26.69
C GLY A 512 21.56 -21.34 25.75
N PHE A 513 21.87 -20.77 24.58
CA PHE A 513 20.89 -20.43 23.57
C PHE A 513 21.05 -21.29 22.33
N THR A 514 19.92 -21.70 21.73
CA THR A 514 19.90 -22.18 20.36
C THR A 514 19.92 -21.00 19.40
N VAL A 515 20.88 -20.97 18.48
CA VAL A 515 21.02 -20.00 17.39
C VAL A 515 20.73 -20.72 16.08
N ILE A 516 19.65 -20.36 15.42
CA ILE A 516 19.30 -20.85 14.09
C ILE A 516 19.62 -19.74 13.10
N THR A 517 20.57 -19.98 12.19
CA THR A 517 20.97 -19.01 11.17
C THR A 517 20.39 -19.42 9.81
N ARG A 518 19.80 -18.49 9.10
CA ARG A 518 19.40 -18.68 7.70
C ARG A 518 20.58 -18.38 6.80
N GLU A 519 21.13 -19.44 6.21
CA GLU A 519 22.37 -19.36 5.43
C GLU A 519 22.11 -19.04 3.95
N GLY A 520 22.93 -18.17 3.38
CA GLY A 520 23.01 -17.95 1.92
C GLY A 520 21.75 -17.45 1.21
N ALA A 521 21.69 -17.70 -0.08
CA ALA A 521 20.62 -17.30 -0.97
C ALA A 521 19.34 -18.11 -0.75
N LEU A 522 18.19 -17.55 -1.16
CA LEU A 522 16.98 -18.35 -1.32
C LEU A 522 17.19 -19.38 -2.43
N GLU A 523 16.79 -20.62 -2.20
CA GLU A 523 16.89 -21.68 -3.21
C GLU A 523 16.08 -21.30 -4.46
N GLY A 524 16.69 -21.38 -5.65
CA GLY A 524 16.10 -20.96 -6.92
C GLY A 524 16.22 -19.47 -7.22
N SER A 525 16.76 -18.65 -6.30
CA SER A 525 17.01 -17.24 -6.58
C SER A 525 18.32 -17.02 -7.35
N THR A 526 18.40 -15.90 -8.06
CA THR A 526 19.55 -15.51 -8.87
C THR A 526 20.08 -14.14 -8.48
N ASN A 527 21.42 -13.99 -8.46
CA ASN A 527 22.06 -12.69 -8.35
C ASN A 527 21.99 -11.95 -9.71
N TYR A 528 21.89 -10.61 -9.67
CA TYR A 528 21.97 -9.78 -10.86
C TYR A 528 23.16 -8.83 -10.79
N LYS A 529 24.09 -8.95 -11.74
CA LYS A 529 25.33 -8.17 -11.76
C LYS A 529 25.28 -6.91 -12.63
N GLY A 530 24.12 -6.56 -13.17
CA GLY A 530 23.93 -5.37 -14.00
C GLY A 530 24.09 -5.66 -15.50
N GLU A 531 24.13 -4.58 -16.30
CA GLU A 531 24.40 -4.59 -17.75
C GLU A 531 23.39 -5.40 -18.59
N PHE A 532 22.13 -5.44 -18.12
CA PHE A 532 21.04 -6.13 -18.82
C PHE A 532 21.28 -7.62 -19.08
N GLN A 533 22.07 -8.26 -18.22
CA GLN A 533 22.30 -9.70 -18.29
C GLN A 533 21.03 -10.48 -17.91
N PRO A 534 20.85 -11.70 -18.41
CA PRO A 534 19.78 -12.56 -17.95
C PRO A 534 19.82 -12.77 -16.43
N SER A 535 18.64 -12.80 -15.83
CA SER A 535 18.42 -13.10 -14.40
C SER A 535 17.21 -14.03 -14.28
N PRO A 536 17.36 -15.33 -14.58
CA PRO A 536 16.26 -16.28 -14.57
C PRO A 536 15.94 -16.74 -13.15
N ASP A 537 15.48 -15.81 -12.32
CA ASP A 537 15.12 -16.08 -10.94
C ASP A 537 13.79 -16.85 -10.87
N GLU A 538 13.83 -18.09 -10.37
CA GLU A 538 12.67 -18.99 -10.36
C GLU A 538 11.60 -18.59 -9.35
N LEU A 539 11.99 -17.88 -8.31
CA LEU A 539 11.08 -17.45 -7.24
C LEU A 539 10.24 -16.24 -7.64
N VAL A 540 10.68 -15.49 -8.65
CA VAL A 540 10.01 -14.28 -9.11
C VAL A 540 8.91 -14.65 -10.10
N LYS A 541 7.70 -14.88 -9.58
CA LYS A 541 6.50 -15.29 -10.33
C LYS A 541 5.26 -14.54 -9.83
N ALA A 542 4.44 -14.07 -10.76
CA ALA A 542 3.16 -13.43 -10.45
C ALA A 542 2.15 -14.43 -9.83
N PRO A 543 1.19 -13.97 -9.01
CA PRO A 543 0.95 -12.58 -8.62
C PRO A 543 1.95 -12.05 -7.61
N PHE A 544 2.09 -10.72 -7.57
CA PHE A 544 3.02 -10.06 -6.67
C PHE A 544 2.31 -9.25 -5.59
N GLY A 545 2.95 -9.20 -4.41
CA GLY A 545 2.62 -8.27 -3.34
C GLY A 545 3.81 -7.41 -2.95
N VAL A 546 3.55 -6.22 -2.44
CA VAL A 546 4.59 -5.31 -1.99
C VAL A 546 5.24 -5.85 -0.73
N LEU A 547 6.56 -5.99 -0.76
CA LEU A 547 7.39 -6.41 0.37
C LEU A 547 7.84 -5.20 1.19
N TRP A 548 8.37 -4.20 0.51
CA TRP A 548 8.73 -2.91 1.09
C TRP A 548 8.66 -1.78 0.06
N PHE A 549 8.54 -0.54 0.54
CA PHE A 549 8.68 0.67 -0.27
C PHE A 549 9.28 1.83 0.52
N ASP A 550 10.06 2.67 -0.17
CA ASP A 550 10.70 3.85 0.40
C ASP A 550 11.12 4.81 -0.72
N ASP A 551 11.31 6.09 -0.43
CA ASP A 551 11.83 7.09 -1.34
C ASP A 551 13.27 7.53 -1.02
N THR A 552 13.96 6.81 -0.14
CA THR A 552 15.34 7.09 0.26
C THR A 552 16.32 6.87 -0.89
N LEU A 553 16.07 5.84 -1.71
CA LEU A 553 16.90 5.51 -2.86
C LEU A 553 16.31 6.07 -4.14
N GLY A 554 17.12 6.76 -4.89
CA GLY A 554 16.87 7.16 -6.27
C GLY A 554 17.82 6.45 -7.22
N HIS A 555 17.36 6.16 -8.42
CA HIS A 555 18.20 5.68 -9.50
C HIS A 555 18.19 6.70 -10.64
N PHE A 556 19.35 7.18 -11.08
CA PHE A 556 19.46 8.28 -12.03
C PHE A 556 19.38 7.81 -13.49
N LYS A 557 18.71 8.58 -14.35
CA LYS A 557 18.72 8.33 -15.79
C LYS A 557 20.16 8.32 -16.33
N ARG A 558 20.53 7.26 -17.03
CA ARG A 558 21.87 7.06 -17.55
C ARG A 558 22.95 6.75 -16.53
N SER A 559 22.59 6.49 -15.26
CA SER A 559 23.53 5.79 -14.40
C SER A 559 23.59 4.30 -14.74
N PRO A 560 24.65 3.60 -14.35
CA PRO A 560 24.68 2.15 -14.42
C PRO A 560 23.46 1.54 -13.74
N GLN A 561 22.98 0.41 -14.28
CA GLN A 561 21.90 -0.32 -13.60
C GLN A 561 22.35 -0.72 -12.20
N PRO A 562 21.43 -0.71 -11.20
CA PRO A 562 21.75 -1.28 -9.91
C PRO A 562 22.03 -2.77 -10.03
N LYS A 563 22.91 -3.27 -9.18
CA LYS A 563 23.27 -4.68 -9.07
C LYS A 563 22.65 -5.25 -7.81
N PHE A 564 22.24 -6.51 -7.85
CA PHE A 564 21.59 -7.20 -6.74
C PHE A 564 22.39 -8.49 -6.47
N VAL A 565 23.22 -8.46 -5.46
CA VAL A 565 24.14 -9.57 -5.17
C VAL A 565 24.12 -9.85 -3.67
N ASP A 566 23.90 -11.12 -3.31
CA ASP A 566 23.92 -11.63 -1.94
C ASP A 566 23.01 -10.81 -0.99
N GLY A 567 21.81 -10.48 -1.47
CA GLY A 567 20.82 -9.74 -0.72
C GLY A 567 21.12 -8.25 -0.55
N VAL A 568 22.08 -7.71 -1.32
CA VAL A 568 22.44 -6.29 -1.32
C VAL A 568 22.21 -5.68 -2.69
N MET A 569 21.49 -4.57 -2.74
CA MET A 569 21.45 -3.71 -3.91
C MET A 569 22.63 -2.74 -3.87
N VAL A 570 23.44 -2.76 -4.91
CA VAL A 570 24.54 -1.80 -5.14
C VAL A 570 24.06 -0.80 -6.17
N SER A 571 23.83 0.43 -5.78
CA SER A 571 23.33 1.46 -6.68
C SER A 571 24.19 2.71 -6.64
N THR A 572 24.15 3.45 -7.73
CA THR A 572 24.79 4.77 -7.81
C THR A 572 23.80 5.76 -7.22
N ASP A 573 24.12 6.23 -6.02
CA ASP A 573 23.26 7.19 -5.34
C ASP A 573 23.40 8.58 -5.94
N LYS A 574 22.31 9.29 -5.87
CA LYS A 574 22.25 10.72 -6.01
C LYS A 574 21.16 11.23 -5.10
N ASP A 575 21.43 12.33 -4.44
CA ASP A 575 20.35 13.05 -3.79
C ASP A 575 19.46 13.70 -4.85
N TRP A 576 18.52 12.93 -5.36
CA TRP A 576 17.60 13.34 -6.39
C TRP A 576 16.60 14.41 -5.92
N LEU A 577 16.53 14.64 -4.61
CA LEU A 577 15.79 15.74 -4.02
C LEU A 577 16.61 17.03 -4.00
N ASP A 578 17.94 16.95 -4.13
CA ASP A 578 18.79 18.13 -4.30
C ASP A 578 18.61 18.72 -5.70
N ILE A 579 17.69 19.65 -5.81
CA ILE A 579 17.39 20.38 -7.04
C ILE A 579 18.19 21.67 -7.18
N THR A 580 19.11 21.97 -6.26
CA THR A 580 19.85 23.25 -6.23
C THR A 580 20.82 23.41 -7.41
N ASN A 581 21.23 22.31 -8.06
CA ASN A 581 22.17 22.29 -9.17
C ASN A 581 21.55 22.28 -10.58
N ARG A 582 20.26 22.52 -10.71
CA ARG A 582 19.56 22.50 -12.01
C ARG A 582 19.63 23.80 -12.76
N LYS A 583 20.82 24.35 -13.00
CA LYS A 583 20.98 25.36 -14.04
C LYS A 583 21.22 24.68 -15.38
N GLY A 584 20.17 24.33 -16.08
CA GLY A 584 20.08 24.26 -17.57
C GLY A 584 20.99 23.31 -18.34
N LYS A 585 22.04 22.74 -17.77
CA LYS A 585 22.95 21.77 -18.40
C LYS A 585 23.46 20.77 -17.35
N GLN A 586 23.14 19.59 -17.51
CA GLN A 586 23.71 18.27 -17.27
C GLN A 586 24.96 18.11 -16.37
N ASP A 587 25.20 18.93 -15.39
CA ASP A 587 26.31 18.79 -14.45
C ASP A 587 25.93 17.96 -13.20
N TYR A 588 25.28 16.81 -13.42
CA TYR A 588 25.01 15.88 -12.34
C TYR A 588 26.24 15.04 -12.05
N LYS A 589 26.94 15.34 -10.97
CA LYS A 589 27.96 14.42 -10.47
C LYS A 589 27.28 13.18 -9.93
N LEU A 590 27.50 12.05 -10.55
CA LEU A 590 27.14 10.75 -10.00
C LEU A 590 27.92 10.57 -8.70
N GLN A 591 27.23 10.21 -7.63
CA GLN A 591 27.86 9.93 -6.35
C GLN A 591 28.42 8.50 -6.34
N PRO A 592 29.41 8.19 -5.49
CA PRO A 592 29.88 6.83 -5.28
C PRO A 592 28.72 5.89 -4.97
N SER A 593 28.89 4.62 -5.29
CA SER A 593 27.84 3.62 -5.04
C SER A 593 27.51 3.52 -3.57
N VAL A 594 26.22 3.35 -3.31
CA VAL A 594 25.64 3.08 -2.00
C VAL A 594 25.02 1.68 -1.97
N PHE A 595 24.75 1.22 -0.77
CA PHE A 595 24.27 -0.13 -0.53
C PHE A 595 22.96 -0.10 0.22
N SER A 596 22.03 -0.96 -0.20
CA SER A 596 20.79 -1.18 0.53
C SER A 596 20.42 -2.65 0.59
N ASP A 597 19.65 -3.01 1.59
CA ASP A 597 19.13 -4.35 1.77
C ASP A 597 18.00 -4.62 0.78
N VAL A 598 18.09 -5.69 0.02
CA VAL A 598 17.09 -6.07 -1.00
C VAL A 598 15.72 -6.37 -0.39
N TYR A 599 15.69 -6.91 0.84
CA TYR A 599 14.46 -7.38 1.47
C TYR A 599 13.75 -6.33 2.33
N THR A 600 14.45 -5.23 2.65
CA THR A 600 13.89 -4.20 3.54
C THR A 600 14.02 -2.77 3.02
N GLY A 601 14.80 -2.56 1.96
CA GLY A 601 15.11 -1.22 1.45
C GLY A 601 16.05 -0.39 2.34
N ARG A 602 16.48 -0.94 3.49
CA ARG A 602 17.34 -0.23 4.46
C ARG A 602 18.72 0.06 3.88
N MET A 603 19.19 1.28 4.05
CA MET A 603 20.58 1.62 3.73
C MET A 603 21.54 0.85 4.63
N LEU A 604 22.63 0.34 4.03
CA LEU A 604 23.65 -0.44 4.69
C LEU A 604 24.94 0.34 4.81
N ASP A 605 25.58 0.26 5.97
CA ASP A 605 26.95 0.73 6.12
C ASP A 605 27.93 -0.27 5.47
N ALA A 606 29.07 0.22 5.03
CA ALA A 606 30.07 -0.60 4.35
C ALA A 606 30.52 -1.84 5.16
N ALA A 607 30.46 -1.78 6.48
CA ALA A 607 30.79 -2.90 7.36
C ALA A 607 29.75 -4.04 7.31
N GLU A 608 28.50 -3.73 6.97
CA GLU A 608 27.42 -4.71 6.85
C GLU A 608 27.38 -5.40 5.48
N VAL A 609 28.12 -4.88 4.51
CA VAL A 609 28.07 -5.32 3.12
C VAL A 609 29.06 -6.45 2.85
N PRO A 610 28.63 -7.60 2.29
CA PRO A 610 29.54 -8.66 1.88
C PRO A 610 30.60 -8.17 0.89
N ALA A 611 31.80 -8.77 0.91
CA ALA A 611 32.88 -8.41 0.00
C ALA A 611 32.47 -8.56 -1.49
N SER A 612 31.67 -9.58 -1.81
CA SER A 612 31.09 -9.82 -3.13
C SER A 612 30.32 -8.65 -3.66
N SER A 613 29.49 -8.01 -2.83
CA SER A 613 28.70 -6.84 -3.22
C SER A 613 29.54 -5.56 -3.22
N ARG A 614 30.44 -5.38 -2.23
CA ARG A 614 31.35 -4.23 -2.18
C ARG A 614 32.24 -4.10 -3.40
N SER A 615 32.75 -5.23 -3.90
CA SER A 615 33.61 -5.25 -5.10
C SER A 615 32.93 -4.76 -6.38
N LEU A 616 31.60 -4.64 -6.37
CA LEU A 616 30.81 -4.20 -7.51
C LEU A 616 30.48 -2.69 -7.47
N ALA A 617 30.90 -1.99 -6.43
CA ALA A 617 30.68 -0.55 -6.30
C ALA A 617 31.50 0.26 -7.30
N HIS A 618 30.92 1.29 -7.86
CA HIS A 618 31.63 2.24 -8.70
C HIS A 618 32.38 3.26 -7.83
N THR A 619 33.62 3.52 -8.21
CA THR A 619 34.43 4.60 -7.64
C THR A 619 34.08 5.93 -8.31
N SER A 620 34.44 7.05 -7.67
CA SER A 620 34.23 8.38 -8.25
C SER A 620 34.94 8.52 -9.62
N ALA A 621 36.14 7.96 -9.79
CA ALA A 621 36.88 8.02 -11.04
C ALA A 621 36.22 7.24 -12.18
N GLU A 622 35.57 6.11 -11.88
CA GLU A 622 34.80 5.35 -12.87
C GLU A 622 33.53 6.11 -13.25
N LEU A 623 32.86 6.73 -12.29
CA LEU A 623 31.64 7.51 -12.54
C LEU A 623 31.91 8.76 -13.36
N ASP A 624 33.04 9.41 -13.18
CA ASP A 624 33.46 10.56 -14.02
C ASP A 624 33.63 10.13 -15.48
N LYS A 625 34.18 8.93 -15.74
CA LYS A 625 34.28 8.36 -17.10
C LYS A 625 32.90 8.06 -17.69
N VAL A 626 32.00 7.49 -16.89
CA VAL A 626 30.62 7.18 -17.30
C VAL A 626 29.87 8.47 -17.65
N GLN A 627 30.01 9.50 -16.86
CA GLN A 627 29.38 10.79 -17.11
C GLN A 627 29.90 11.46 -18.39
N GLN A 628 31.21 11.43 -18.63
CA GLN A 628 31.82 11.96 -19.84
C GLN A 628 31.39 11.20 -21.09
N SER A 629 31.22 9.88 -21.02
CA SER A 629 30.85 9.04 -22.16
C SER A 629 29.36 9.12 -22.52
N GLN A 630 28.54 9.85 -21.78
CA GLN A 630 27.07 9.80 -21.89
C GLN A 630 26.58 8.36 -21.93
N TYR A 631 26.88 7.61 -20.89
CA TYR A 631 26.53 6.19 -20.77
C TYR A 631 25.12 5.94 -21.28
N ARG A 632 25.04 5.20 -22.37
CA ARG A 632 23.80 4.66 -22.91
C ARG A 632 23.81 3.18 -22.62
N PRO A 633 22.82 2.66 -21.91
CA PRO A 633 22.69 1.23 -21.76
C PRO A 633 22.67 0.58 -23.16
N PRO A 634 23.26 -0.60 -23.32
CA PRO A 634 23.07 -1.36 -24.55
C PRO A 634 21.55 -1.56 -24.70
N THR A 635 21.00 -0.95 -25.73
CA THR A 635 19.63 -1.20 -26.13
C THR A 635 19.64 -2.57 -26.81
N GLN A 636 18.75 -3.47 -26.42
CA GLN A 636 18.41 -4.64 -27.22
C GLN A 636 17.67 -4.12 -28.47
N LYS A 637 18.48 -3.56 -29.39
CA LYS A 637 17.99 -2.71 -30.48
C LYS A 637 17.17 -3.45 -31.52
N ASP A 638 17.36 -4.75 -31.65
CA ASP A 638 16.87 -5.45 -32.82
C ASP A 638 15.48 -6.08 -32.66
N ASP A 639 15.05 -6.34 -31.41
CA ASP A 639 13.82 -7.05 -31.15
C ASP A 639 12.69 -6.16 -30.61
N TRP A 640 12.97 -4.87 -30.37
CA TRP A 640 12.00 -4.01 -29.75
C TRP A 640 11.66 -2.76 -30.58
N LYS A 641 10.44 -2.75 -31.07
CA LYS A 641 9.75 -1.54 -31.56
C LYS A 641 8.45 -1.41 -30.77
N PRO A 642 7.97 -0.19 -30.49
CA PRO A 642 6.66 -0.04 -29.90
C PRO A 642 5.60 -0.80 -30.68
N GLY A 643 4.91 -1.74 -30.02
CA GLY A 643 3.95 -2.61 -30.66
C GLY A 643 4.52 -3.77 -31.44
N ALA A 644 5.84 -4.00 -31.42
CA ALA A 644 6.42 -5.21 -31.99
C ALA A 644 6.06 -6.44 -31.13
N PRO A 645 5.88 -7.60 -31.73
CA PRO A 645 5.71 -8.83 -30.97
C PRO A 645 6.95 -9.10 -30.12
N LEU A 646 6.74 -9.64 -28.92
CA LEU A 646 7.82 -10.21 -28.14
C LEU A 646 8.43 -11.38 -28.93
N ALA A 647 9.75 -11.49 -28.99
CA ALA A 647 10.44 -12.54 -29.75
C ALA A 647 9.95 -13.94 -29.37
N GLY A 648 9.77 -14.80 -30.38
CA GLY A 648 9.31 -16.17 -30.25
C GLY A 648 7.82 -16.38 -30.42
N THR A 649 7.38 -17.60 -30.20
CA THR A 649 6.01 -18.05 -30.33
C THR A 649 5.41 -18.40 -28.96
N ARG A 650 4.10 -18.33 -28.87
CA ARG A 650 3.30 -18.82 -27.73
C ARG A 650 2.20 -19.74 -28.24
N VAL A 651 1.66 -20.54 -27.35
CA VAL A 651 0.45 -21.29 -27.61
C VAL A 651 -0.74 -20.38 -27.31
N ASN A 652 -1.64 -20.23 -28.27
CA ASN A 652 -2.91 -19.55 -28.04
C ASN A 652 -3.73 -20.35 -27.02
N PRO A 653 -4.04 -19.78 -25.87
CA PRO A 653 -4.70 -20.53 -24.80
C PRO A 653 -6.15 -20.91 -25.11
N LEU A 654 -6.78 -20.25 -26.09
CA LEU A 654 -8.15 -20.56 -26.49
C LEU A 654 -8.23 -21.73 -27.48
N THR A 655 -7.26 -21.83 -28.41
CA THR A 655 -7.34 -22.80 -29.55
C THR A 655 -6.28 -23.88 -29.53
N GLY A 656 -5.18 -23.69 -28.77
CA GLY A 656 -4.02 -24.57 -28.80
C GLY A 656 -3.07 -24.35 -29.99
N ASP A 657 -3.40 -23.44 -30.92
CA ASP A 657 -2.55 -23.11 -32.08
C ASP A 657 -1.32 -22.30 -31.64
N TYR A 658 -0.23 -22.41 -32.42
CA TYR A 658 0.92 -21.54 -32.23
C TYR A 658 0.71 -20.18 -32.86
N GLU A 659 1.08 -19.12 -32.16
CA GLU A 659 1.05 -17.74 -32.62
C GLU A 659 2.28 -16.97 -32.20
N PRO A 660 2.68 -15.88 -32.86
CA PRO A 660 3.74 -14.99 -32.36
C PRO A 660 3.37 -14.43 -30.99
N ARG A 661 4.34 -14.32 -30.07
CA ARG A 661 4.13 -13.57 -28.84
C ARG A 661 3.82 -12.12 -29.17
N GLY A 662 2.77 -11.61 -28.56
CA GLY A 662 2.35 -10.24 -28.69
C GLY A 662 1.98 -9.66 -27.33
N PHE A 663 2.02 -8.35 -27.19
CA PHE A 663 1.56 -7.63 -26.03
C PHE A 663 0.98 -6.28 -26.45
N PRO A 664 0.08 -5.68 -25.69
CA PRO A 664 -0.41 -4.35 -25.93
C PRO A 664 0.73 -3.35 -26.04
N LYS A 665 0.53 -2.30 -26.85
CA LYS A 665 1.52 -1.23 -26.99
C LYS A 665 1.80 -0.62 -25.62
N SER A 666 2.90 -1.04 -25.03
CA SER A 666 3.29 -0.66 -23.69
C SER A 666 4.81 -0.59 -23.66
N TYR A 667 5.35 0.62 -23.65
CA TYR A 667 6.79 0.84 -23.72
C TYR A 667 7.22 2.00 -22.82
N GLY A 668 8.49 2.17 -22.65
CA GLY A 668 9.09 3.32 -22.03
C GLY A 668 10.08 4.01 -22.97
N CYS A 669 10.90 4.88 -22.46
CA CYS A 669 11.87 5.61 -23.27
C CYS A 669 12.96 4.71 -23.89
N ASP A 670 13.26 3.57 -23.30
CA ASP A 670 14.38 2.70 -23.64
C ASP A 670 13.99 1.23 -23.94
N GLY A 671 12.70 0.92 -24.08
CA GLY A 671 12.26 -0.42 -24.45
C GLY A 671 12.02 -1.35 -23.26
N GLY A 672 11.93 -2.63 -23.58
CA GLY A 672 11.84 -3.70 -22.61
C GLY A 672 13.12 -4.53 -22.56
N PHE A 673 13.28 -5.31 -21.48
CA PHE A 673 14.46 -6.14 -21.26
C PHE A 673 14.06 -7.56 -20.92
N ASP A 674 14.77 -8.50 -21.52
CA ASP A 674 14.59 -9.93 -21.31
C ASP A 674 15.54 -10.45 -20.24
N TYR A 675 14.99 -10.80 -19.08
CA TYR A 675 15.74 -11.39 -17.97
C TYR A 675 15.68 -12.93 -17.93
N GLY A 676 15.17 -13.55 -18.97
CA GLY A 676 14.99 -15.00 -19.05
C GLY A 676 13.54 -15.41 -18.88
N TYR A 677 13.02 -15.52 -17.67
CA TYR A 677 11.61 -15.82 -17.44
C TYR A 677 10.69 -14.60 -17.61
N LEU A 678 11.17 -13.44 -17.21
CA LEU A 678 10.42 -12.20 -17.31
C LEU A 678 10.98 -11.29 -18.40
N TYR A 679 10.10 -10.79 -19.24
CA TYR A 679 10.35 -9.63 -20.07
C TYR A 679 9.74 -8.42 -19.39
N THR A 680 10.57 -7.47 -18.98
CA THR A 680 10.12 -6.31 -18.21
C THR A 680 10.16 -5.04 -19.04
N MET A 681 9.29 -4.09 -18.74
CA MET A 681 9.19 -2.83 -19.44
C MET A 681 8.76 -1.71 -18.51
N ARG A 682 9.16 -0.49 -18.83
CA ARG A 682 8.74 0.67 -18.09
C ARG A 682 7.23 0.89 -18.20
N SER A 683 6.69 0.80 -19.41
CA SER A 683 5.28 1.04 -19.71
C SER A 683 4.76 2.40 -19.20
N GLY A 684 3.45 2.55 -19.11
CA GLY A 684 2.78 3.65 -18.40
C GLY A 684 2.96 3.55 -16.89
N THR A 685 2.91 2.33 -16.37
CA THR A 685 3.39 1.94 -15.02
C THR A 685 4.34 0.76 -15.22
N ALA A 686 5.22 0.49 -14.27
CA ALA A 686 6.12 -0.66 -14.37
C ALA A 686 5.35 -1.92 -14.77
N ALA A 687 5.87 -2.68 -15.74
CA ALA A 687 5.16 -3.82 -16.30
C ALA A 687 6.11 -4.97 -16.65
N PHE A 688 5.53 -6.15 -16.77
CA PHE A 688 6.25 -7.34 -17.19
C PHE A 688 5.35 -8.32 -17.94
N TYR A 689 5.99 -9.23 -18.66
CA TYR A 689 5.39 -10.39 -19.32
C TYR A 689 6.10 -11.63 -18.80
N ASP A 690 5.40 -12.55 -18.18
CA ASP A 690 5.97 -13.84 -17.74
C ASP A 690 5.89 -14.84 -18.89
N LYS A 691 7.06 -15.20 -19.43
CA LYS A 691 7.16 -16.10 -20.56
C LYS A 691 6.86 -17.55 -20.23
N ARG A 692 6.93 -17.95 -18.95
CA ARG A 692 6.58 -19.31 -18.50
C ARG A 692 5.09 -19.59 -18.68
N LEU A 693 4.28 -18.55 -18.44
CA LEU A 693 2.82 -18.60 -18.54
C LEU A 693 2.29 -17.96 -19.82
N ASP A 694 3.16 -17.26 -20.60
CA ASP A 694 2.68 -16.32 -21.60
C ASP A 694 1.53 -15.48 -21.05
N SER A 695 1.81 -14.73 -19.96
CA SER A 695 0.80 -14.14 -19.07
C SER A 695 -0.03 -13.02 -19.68
N GLY A 696 0.33 -12.47 -20.85
CA GLY A 696 -0.05 -11.12 -21.24
C GLY A 696 0.77 -10.08 -20.47
N THR A 697 0.51 -8.80 -20.69
CA THR A 697 1.20 -7.73 -19.98
C THR A 697 0.55 -7.46 -18.64
N ILE A 698 1.29 -7.70 -17.56
CA ILE A 698 0.88 -7.39 -16.19
C ILE A 698 1.51 -6.06 -15.79
N HIS A 699 0.69 -5.11 -15.34
CA HIS A 699 1.13 -3.79 -14.92
C HIS A 699 1.18 -3.71 -13.40
N ILE A 700 2.29 -3.21 -12.87
CA ILE A 700 2.44 -2.88 -11.45
C ILE A 700 1.92 -1.45 -11.28
N SER A 701 0.64 -1.31 -11.06
CA SER A 701 -0.03 -0.02 -10.94
C SER A 701 0.60 0.85 -9.85
N GLY A 702 0.94 2.09 -10.20
CA GLY A 702 1.43 3.10 -9.26
C GLY A 702 2.91 3.45 -9.41
N PRO A 703 3.87 2.52 -9.40
CA PRO A 703 5.27 2.86 -9.41
C PRO A 703 5.76 3.23 -10.81
N ARG A 704 6.82 4.00 -10.82
CA ARG A 704 7.59 4.28 -12.00
C ARG A 704 8.94 3.60 -11.93
N SER A 705 9.19 2.64 -12.78
CA SER A 705 10.54 2.18 -13.05
C SER A 705 11.25 3.22 -13.92
N GLY A 706 12.40 3.70 -13.58
CA GLY A 706 13.15 4.73 -14.32
C GLY A 706 13.12 4.60 -15.86
N CYS A 707 13.67 5.57 -16.58
CA CYS A 707 13.65 5.56 -18.04
C CYS A 707 14.43 4.39 -18.67
N THR A 708 15.30 3.74 -17.92
CA THR A 708 16.12 2.60 -18.33
C THR A 708 15.56 1.26 -17.84
N SER A 709 14.23 1.13 -17.74
CA SER A 709 13.58 -0.13 -17.42
C SER A 709 14.17 -0.87 -16.20
N SER A 710 14.04 -0.25 -15.04
CA SER A 710 14.56 -0.81 -13.78
C SER A 710 13.51 -1.69 -13.10
N VAL A 711 13.06 -2.76 -13.76
CA VAL A 711 12.21 -3.81 -13.17
C VAL A 711 13.02 -5.09 -13.24
N ILE A 712 13.67 -5.46 -12.14
CA ILE A 712 14.77 -6.44 -12.14
C ILE A 712 14.42 -7.62 -11.22
N PRO A 713 14.23 -8.83 -11.77
CA PRO A 713 14.10 -10.04 -10.96
C PRO A 713 15.47 -10.44 -10.42
N ALA A 714 15.62 -10.48 -9.10
CA ALA A 714 16.87 -10.92 -8.47
C ALA A 714 16.66 -11.18 -6.98
N ASN A 715 17.47 -12.08 -6.42
CA ASN A 715 17.46 -12.49 -5.02
C ASN A 715 16.10 -12.99 -4.51
N GLY A 716 15.29 -13.57 -5.40
CA GLY A 716 13.97 -14.11 -5.09
C GLY A 716 12.85 -13.09 -5.01
N VAL A 717 13.10 -11.85 -5.41
CA VAL A 717 12.10 -10.76 -5.41
C VAL A 717 12.18 -9.95 -6.71
N LEU A 718 11.05 -9.31 -7.07
CA LEU A 718 11.02 -8.39 -8.19
C LEU A 718 11.33 -6.98 -7.68
N ASN A 719 12.49 -6.46 -8.06
CA ASN A 719 12.96 -5.16 -7.62
C ASN A 719 12.51 -4.07 -8.58
N VAL A 720 11.92 -3.00 -8.07
CA VAL A 720 11.59 -1.78 -8.81
C VAL A 720 12.31 -0.63 -8.10
N PRO A 721 13.63 -0.49 -8.30
CA PRO A 721 14.36 0.63 -7.75
C PRO A 721 13.85 1.90 -8.41
N TYR A 722 13.28 2.76 -7.62
CA TYR A 722 12.78 4.01 -8.10
C TYR A 722 13.88 4.81 -8.65
N PHE A 723 13.61 5.42 -9.77
CA PHE A 723 14.02 6.53 -10.09
C PHE A 723 13.56 7.41 -10.98
N TYR A 724 13.37 8.46 -10.87
CA TYR A 724 13.80 9.43 -11.84
C TYR A 724 13.78 10.86 -11.40
N GLU A 725 14.90 11.46 -11.43
CA GLU A 725 15.04 12.90 -11.48
C GLU A 725 15.07 13.41 -12.92
N GLY A 726 14.37 14.49 -13.22
CA GLY A 726 14.42 15.19 -14.52
C GLY A 726 13.36 14.78 -15.54
N CYS A 727 12.50 13.78 -15.30
CA CYS A 727 11.29 13.60 -16.07
C CYS A 727 10.11 14.21 -15.33
N SER A 728 9.35 14.91 -16.02
CA SER A 728 8.20 15.62 -15.51
C SER A 728 6.91 14.81 -15.61
N CYS A 729 7.01 13.49 -15.81
CA CYS A 729 5.83 12.64 -15.86
C CYS A 729 5.24 12.48 -14.46
N SER A 730 3.93 12.70 -14.32
CA SER A 730 3.21 12.56 -13.07
C SER A 730 2.79 11.11 -12.86
N TYR A 731 3.60 10.35 -12.13
CA TYR A 731 3.23 9.02 -11.69
C TYR A 731 2.74 9.10 -10.23
N PRO A 732 1.75 8.28 -9.86
CA PRO A 732 1.17 8.37 -8.52
C PRO A 732 2.21 8.18 -7.41
N LEU A 733 3.13 7.24 -7.57
CA LEU A 733 4.00 6.79 -6.50
C LEU A 733 5.48 6.78 -6.93
N PRO A 734 6.17 7.92 -6.80
CA PRO A 734 7.60 8.04 -7.14
C PRO A 734 8.47 7.50 -6.00
N MET A 735 8.61 6.20 -5.88
CA MET A 735 9.39 5.56 -4.83
C MET A 735 9.93 4.19 -5.26
N ALA A 736 10.96 3.72 -4.57
CA ALA A 736 11.51 2.38 -4.71
C ALA A 736 10.62 1.36 -3.99
N LEU A 737 10.54 0.15 -4.54
CA LEU A 737 9.87 -0.97 -3.89
C LEU A 737 10.49 -2.30 -4.31
N SER A 738 10.23 -3.32 -3.51
CA SER A 738 10.44 -4.71 -3.87
C SER A 738 9.14 -5.48 -3.72
N LEU A 739 8.94 -6.45 -4.59
CA LEU A 739 7.74 -7.27 -4.66
C LEU A 739 8.10 -8.73 -4.41
N VAL A 740 7.27 -9.42 -3.66
CA VAL A 740 7.38 -10.85 -3.39
C VAL A 740 6.25 -11.59 -4.08
N SER A 741 6.55 -12.81 -4.57
CA SER A 741 5.53 -13.69 -5.14
C SER A 741 4.49 -14.09 -4.10
N LEU A 742 3.23 -14.02 -4.47
CA LEU A 742 2.09 -14.40 -3.66
C LEU A 742 1.41 -15.65 -4.23
N PRO A 743 0.63 -16.38 -3.44
CA PRO A 743 -0.19 -17.48 -3.94
C PRO A 743 -1.09 -17.08 -5.11
N PRO A 744 -1.38 -17.97 -6.06
CA PRO A 744 -2.19 -17.68 -7.26
C PRO A 744 -3.66 -17.31 -6.94
N THR A 745 -4.06 -17.40 -5.69
CA THR A 745 -5.37 -16.92 -5.20
C THR A 745 -5.44 -15.40 -5.05
N PHE A 746 -4.29 -14.71 -5.00
CA PHE A 746 -4.24 -13.25 -4.92
C PHE A 746 -4.59 -12.60 -6.25
N GLU A 747 -5.15 -11.40 -6.18
CA GLU A 747 -5.61 -10.66 -7.35
C GLU A 747 -4.45 -10.01 -8.11
N GLN A 748 -4.43 -10.23 -9.41
CA GLN A 748 -3.56 -9.50 -10.36
C GLN A 748 -4.14 -9.66 -11.76
N TRP A 749 -4.14 -8.59 -12.56
CA TRP A 749 -4.76 -8.55 -13.87
C TRP A 749 -3.74 -8.24 -14.97
N ALA A 750 -3.99 -8.78 -16.14
CA ALA A 750 -3.20 -8.56 -17.35
C ALA A 750 -4.05 -7.96 -18.46
N ALA A 751 -3.39 -7.26 -19.38
CA ALA A 751 -3.89 -6.98 -20.70
C ALA A 751 -3.31 -8.05 -21.65
N TRP A 752 -4.13 -8.99 -22.05
CA TRP A 752 -3.65 -10.13 -22.85
C TRP A 752 -3.23 -9.74 -24.26
N GLY A 753 -3.98 -8.86 -24.91
CA GLY A 753 -3.84 -8.52 -26.31
C GLY A 753 -4.96 -9.09 -27.19
N SER A 754 -5.03 -8.61 -28.41
CA SER A 754 -6.06 -9.03 -29.36
C SER A 754 -5.63 -10.27 -30.13
N ILE A 755 -6.59 -11.16 -30.36
CA ILE A 755 -6.49 -12.29 -31.29
C ILE A 755 -7.44 -12.00 -32.47
N ALA A 756 -7.04 -12.29 -33.68
CA ALA A 756 -7.93 -12.09 -34.85
C ALA A 756 -9.20 -12.94 -34.71
N ALA A 757 -10.37 -12.28 -34.75
CA ALA A 757 -11.67 -12.94 -34.56
C ALA A 757 -11.93 -14.10 -35.53
N SER A 758 -11.42 -14.01 -36.76
CA SER A 758 -11.52 -15.05 -37.78
C SER A 758 -10.82 -16.37 -37.40
N ASN A 759 -9.92 -16.33 -36.41
CA ASN A 759 -9.14 -17.48 -35.99
C ASN A 759 -9.84 -18.29 -34.88
N LEU A 760 -10.95 -17.79 -34.31
CA LEU A 760 -11.58 -18.39 -33.15
C LEU A 760 -12.83 -19.24 -33.46
N ALA A 761 -13.51 -18.97 -34.58
CA ALA A 761 -14.77 -19.65 -34.91
C ALA A 761 -14.58 -21.16 -35.07
N GLY A 762 -15.26 -21.95 -34.25
CA GLY A 762 -15.19 -23.40 -34.24
C GLY A 762 -13.86 -24.00 -33.78
N LYS A 763 -13.00 -23.22 -33.12
CA LYS A 763 -11.67 -23.65 -32.69
C LYS A 763 -11.42 -23.55 -31.20
N ILE A 764 -12.28 -22.88 -30.44
CA ILE A 764 -12.08 -22.68 -29.00
C ILE A 764 -12.19 -24.03 -28.28
N GLU A 765 -11.09 -24.41 -27.63
CA GLU A 765 -11.03 -25.64 -26.83
C GLU A 765 -11.05 -25.35 -25.32
N ARG A 766 -10.63 -24.10 -24.93
CA ARG A 766 -10.58 -23.71 -23.53
C ARG A 766 -10.83 -22.21 -23.40
N ILE A 767 -11.65 -21.83 -22.44
CA ILE A 767 -11.90 -20.42 -22.11
C ILE A 767 -12.44 -20.29 -20.68
N GLY A 768 -12.00 -19.24 -19.98
CA GLY A 768 -12.65 -18.71 -18.79
C GLY A 768 -13.30 -17.37 -19.09
N LEU A 769 -14.51 -17.14 -18.61
CA LEU A 769 -15.19 -15.84 -18.61
C LEU A 769 -15.32 -15.37 -17.17
N ASN A 770 -14.77 -14.21 -16.86
CA ASN A 770 -14.87 -13.58 -15.55
C ASN A 770 -15.75 -12.35 -15.66
N PHE A 771 -17.01 -12.47 -15.24
CA PHE A 771 -17.99 -11.41 -15.39
C PHE A 771 -17.68 -10.24 -14.46
N GLY A 772 -17.65 -9.02 -15.04
CA GLY A 772 -17.38 -7.79 -14.31
C GLY A 772 -15.92 -7.58 -13.89
N ALA A 773 -14.99 -8.47 -14.24
CA ALA A 773 -13.59 -8.36 -13.92
C ALA A 773 -12.92 -7.16 -14.62
N PRO A 774 -11.89 -6.53 -14.00
CA PRO A 774 -11.23 -5.36 -14.60
C PRO A 774 -10.20 -5.72 -15.67
N GLY A 775 -9.79 -6.98 -15.81
CA GLY A 775 -8.77 -7.40 -16.77
C GLY A 775 -8.75 -8.90 -16.99
N ASP A 776 -7.87 -9.34 -17.88
CA ASP A 776 -7.67 -10.75 -18.21
C ASP A 776 -6.70 -11.41 -17.22
N ARG A 777 -6.75 -12.74 -17.14
CA ARG A 777 -5.78 -13.52 -16.36
C ARG A 777 -5.61 -14.92 -16.91
N ARG A 778 -4.36 -15.39 -17.00
CA ARG A 778 -4.06 -16.78 -17.32
C ARG A 778 -3.65 -17.56 -16.07
N THR A 779 -4.24 -18.75 -15.89
CA THR A 779 -3.91 -19.68 -14.81
C THR A 779 -2.81 -20.67 -15.22
N ASP A 780 -2.22 -21.35 -14.25
CA ASP A 780 -1.10 -22.28 -14.47
C ASP A 780 -1.50 -23.49 -15.33
N ASP A 781 -2.76 -23.92 -15.28
CA ASP A 781 -3.31 -24.97 -16.17
C ASP A 781 -3.51 -24.52 -17.62
N GLY A 782 -3.29 -23.24 -17.90
CA GLY A 782 -3.39 -22.64 -19.23
C GLY A 782 -4.74 -22.01 -19.55
N THR A 783 -5.73 -22.00 -18.65
CA THR A 783 -6.99 -21.30 -18.89
C THR A 783 -6.78 -19.79 -18.94
N LEU A 784 -7.15 -19.17 -20.05
CA LEU A 784 -7.26 -17.71 -20.15
C LEU A 784 -8.64 -17.28 -19.73
N TRP A 785 -8.71 -16.61 -18.58
CA TRP A 785 -9.91 -15.96 -18.08
C TRP A 785 -9.99 -14.55 -18.68
N LEU A 786 -11.01 -14.32 -19.48
CA LEU A 786 -11.29 -13.04 -20.12
C LEU A 786 -12.23 -12.20 -19.25
N ALA A 787 -11.90 -10.93 -19.08
CA ALA A 787 -12.84 -9.96 -18.52
C ALA A 787 -14.06 -9.83 -19.43
N TYR A 788 -15.26 -9.94 -18.89
CA TYR A 788 -16.48 -9.75 -19.65
C TYR A 788 -17.49 -8.84 -18.93
N PRO A 789 -17.90 -7.71 -19.51
CA PRO A 789 -17.39 -7.15 -20.78
C PRO A 789 -15.90 -6.76 -20.66
N ALA A 790 -15.19 -6.75 -21.78
CA ALA A 790 -13.79 -6.37 -21.83
C ALA A 790 -13.62 -4.88 -21.51
N VAL A 791 -13.02 -4.57 -20.36
CA VAL A 791 -12.82 -3.19 -19.86
C VAL A 791 -11.37 -2.86 -19.59
N GLY A 792 -10.51 -3.87 -19.41
CA GLY A 792 -9.12 -3.75 -18.99
C GLY A 792 -8.11 -3.80 -20.16
N GLY A 793 -8.38 -3.11 -21.27
CA GLY A 793 -7.48 -3.04 -22.42
C GLY A 793 -7.79 -4.09 -23.49
N PRO A 794 -6.89 -4.26 -24.47
CA PRO A 794 -7.13 -5.20 -25.58
C PRO A 794 -7.18 -6.64 -25.06
N SER A 795 -8.25 -7.32 -25.41
CA SER A 795 -8.58 -8.68 -25.03
C SER A 795 -9.07 -9.46 -26.26
N PRO A 796 -8.90 -10.78 -26.30
CA PRO A 796 -9.47 -11.60 -27.36
C PRO A 796 -10.98 -11.42 -27.47
N LYS A 797 -11.47 -11.21 -28.67
CA LYS A 797 -12.90 -11.06 -28.95
C LYS A 797 -13.53 -12.43 -29.17
N VAL A 798 -14.29 -12.90 -28.21
CA VAL A 798 -15.09 -14.12 -28.27
C VAL A 798 -16.56 -13.72 -28.46
N ASP A 799 -17.31 -14.44 -29.27
CA ASP A 799 -18.76 -14.22 -29.45
C ASP A 799 -19.49 -14.78 -28.22
N VAL A 800 -19.73 -13.87 -27.27
CA VAL A 800 -20.49 -14.11 -26.04
C VAL A 800 -21.73 -13.26 -26.06
N ARG A 801 -22.90 -13.84 -25.82
CA ARG A 801 -24.17 -13.14 -25.79
C ARG A 801 -24.85 -13.33 -24.45
N THR A 802 -25.46 -12.28 -23.94
CA THR A 802 -26.18 -12.29 -22.66
C THR A 802 -27.63 -11.86 -22.85
N GLU A 803 -28.52 -12.44 -22.06
CA GLU A 803 -29.90 -12.01 -21.92
C GLU A 803 -30.13 -11.69 -20.43
N PRO A 804 -30.50 -10.43 -20.12
CA PRO A 804 -30.62 -9.27 -21.02
C PRO A 804 -29.27 -8.87 -21.65
N VAL A 805 -29.29 -8.06 -22.71
CA VAL A 805 -28.07 -7.64 -23.45
C VAL A 805 -27.14 -6.81 -22.59
N ALA A 806 -27.66 -6.05 -21.65
CA ALA A 806 -26.90 -5.22 -20.73
C ALA A 806 -27.32 -5.51 -19.26
N PRO A 807 -26.89 -6.63 -18.71
CA PRO A 807 -27.18 -6.95 -17.31
C PRO A 807 -26.31 -6.09 -16.36
N GLU A 808 -26.62 -6.14 -15.05
CA GLU A 808 -25.84 -5.44 -14.03
C GLU A 808 -24.56 -6.21 -13.70
N TYR A 809 -23.41 -5.65 -14.09
CA TYR A 809 -22.10 -6.16 -13.67
C TYR A 809 -21.64 -5.51 -12.37
N PHE A 810 -20.95 -6.29 -11.53
CA PHE A 810 -20.32 -5.81 -10.32
C PHE A 810 -18.89 -6.31 -10.22
N TYR A 811 -18.07 -5.53 -9.54
CA TYR A 811 -16.70 -5.89 -9.18
C TYR A 811 -16.43 -5.45 -7.73
N ARG A 812 -15.83 -6.36 -6.97
CA ARG A 812 -15.27 -6.12 -5.65
C ARG A 812 -13.81 -6.58 -5.67
N HIS A 813 -12.97 -6.03 -4.80
CA HIS A 813 -11.61 -6.56 -4.66
C HIS A 813 -11.64 -7.96 -4.04
N SER A 814 -10.80 -8.89 -4.53
CA SER A 814 -10.81 -10.29 -4.08
C SER A 814 -10.43 -10.51 -2.61
N VAL A 815 -9.86 -9.50 -1.96
CA VAL A 815 -9.54 -9.52 -0.53
C VAL A 815 -10.78 -9.74 0.36
N TRP A 816 -11.98 -9.45 -0.16
CA TRP A 816 -13.24 -9.67 0.55
C TRP A 816 -13.69 -11.13 0.56
N ILE A 817 -13.09 -11.96 -0.29
CA ILE A 817 -13.47 -13.39 -0.36
C ILE A 817 -12.89 -14.14 0.82
N GLU A 818 -13.76 -14.71 1.65
CA GLU A 818 -13.42 -15.30 2.94
C GLU A 818 -13.27 -16.83 2.90
N GLY A 819 -13.46 -17.46 1.75
CA GLY A 819 -13.36 -18.92 1.65
C GLY A 819 -14.22 -19.54 0.55
N GLY A 820 -14.52 -20.80 0.69
CA GLY A 820 -15.27 -21.57 -0.30
C GLY A 820 -14.37 -22.44 -1.18
N THR A 821 -14.81 -22.74 -2.39
CA THR A 821 -14.08 -23.55 -3.36
C THR A 821 -14.12 -22.89 -4.73
N GLY A 822 -13.00 -22.40 -5.20
CA GLY A 822 -12.87 -21.67 -6.46
C GLY A 822 -11.87 -20.52 -6.36
N TRP A 823 -11.65 -19.83 -7.46
CA TRP A 823 -10.75 -18.68 -7.54
C TRP A 823 -11.35 -17.44 -6.86
N PRO A 824 -10.72 -16.86 -5.81
CA PRO A 824 -11.23 -15.67 -5.13
C PRO A 824 -11.46 -14.48 -6.08
N TRP A 825 -10.53 -14.28 -7.01
CA TRP A 825 -10.58 -13.19 -7.99
C TRP A 825 -11.65 -13.40 -9.09
N VAL A 826 -12.17 -14.64 -9.27
CA VAL A 826 -13.38 -14.88 -10.09
C VAL A 826 -14.62 -14.62 -9.23
N GLY A 827 -14.63 -15.11 -7.99
CA GLY A 827 -15.76 -14.92 -7.09
C GLY A 827 -16.01 -13.47 -6.67
N ALA A 828 -15.01 -12.61 -6.81
CA ALA A 828 -15.12 -11.21 -6.38
C ALA A 828 -15.89 -10.30 -7.34
N SER A 829 -16.09 -10.72 -8.58
CA SER A 829 -16.86 -9.99 -9.59
C SER A 829 -17.96 -10.87 -10.17
N GLY A 830 -18.90 -10.29 -10.90
CA GLY A 830 -20.01 -11.08 -11.44
C GLY A 830 -21.08 -10.25 -12.12
N VAL A 831 -22.16 -10.94 -12.50
CA VAL A 831 -23.32 -10.36 -13.17
C VAL A 831 -24.59 -10.79 -12.40
N LYS A 832 -25.48 -9.81 -12.21
CA LYS A 832 -26.81 -10.02 -11.61
C LYS A 832 -27.90 -9.97 -12.68
N SER A 833 -29.02 -10.59 -12.36
CA SER A 833 -30.22 -10.63 -13.23
C SER A 833 -29.96 -11.20 -14.63
N LEU A 834 -28.92 -12.02 -14.78
CA LEU A 834 -28.63 -12.75 -16.01
C LEU A 834 -29.63 -13.91 -16.16
N GLN A 835 -30.28 -14.03 -17.32
CA GLN A 835 -31.18 -15.13 -17.66
C GLN A 835 -30.48 -16.17 -18.52
N ARG A 836 -29.62 -15.71 -19.44
CA ARG A 836 -28.90 -16.61 -20.33
C ARG A 836 -27.54 -16.01 -20.71
N VAL A 837 -26.54 -16.88 -20.79
CA VAL A 837 -25.28 -16.60 -21.46
C VAL A 837 -25.00 -17.69 -22.50
N THR A 838 -24.64 -17.27 -23.73
CA THR A 838 -24.30 -18.15 -24.84
C THR A 838 -22.90 -17.86 -25.29
N VAL A 839 -22.05 -18.86 -25.35
CA VAL A 839 -20.66 -18.80 -25.85
C VAL A 839 -20.59 -19.55 -27.17
N ASN A 840 -20.19 -18.84 -28.22
CA ASN A 840 -20.05 -19.37 -29.58
C ASN A 840 -18.58 -19.58 -29.96
N GLY A 841 -18.34 -20.38 -30.99
CA GLY A 841 -16.99 -20.61 -31.53
C GLY A 841 -16.24 -21.76 -30.87
N LEU A 842 -16.90 -22.56 -30.06
CA LEU A 842 -16.32 -23.77 -29.45
C LEU A 842 -16.08 -24.82 -30.56
N LYS A 843 -15.00 -25.57 -30.44
CA LYS A 843 -14.73 -26.74 -31.27
C LYS A 843 -15.70 -27.86 -30.86
N PRO A 844 -16.41 -28.51 -31.82
CA PRO A 844 -17.28 -29.60 -31.46
C PRO A 844 -16.59 -30.68 -30.62
N GLY A 845 -17.27 -31.15 -29.55
CA GLY A 845 -16.66 -32.12 -28.64
C GLY A 845 -17.32 -32.22 -27.29
N SER A 846 -16.69 -32.93 -26.36
CA SER A 846 -17.07 -33.04 -24.97
C SER A 846 -16.27 -32.08 -24.10
N TYR A 847 -16.93 -31.47 -23.13
CA TYR A 847 -16.35 -30.44 -22.26
C TYR A 847 -16.60 -30.71 -20.79
N THR A 848 -15.70 -30.23 -19.95
CA THR A 848 -15.95 -29.96 -18.53
C THR A 848 -16.22 -28.47 -18.36
N VAL A 849 -17.32 -28.16 -17.70
CA VAL A 849 -17.76 -26.78 -17.46
C VAL A 849 -17.83 -26.51 -15.96
N ARG A 850 -17.24 -25.42 -15.52
CA ARG A 850 -17.31 -24.92 -14.14
C ARG A 850 -18.08 -23.61 -14.12
N LEU A 851 -19.09 -23.55 -13.24
CA LEU A 851 -19.90 -22.35 -12.99
C LEU A 851 -19.55 -21.86 -11.59
N VAL A 852 -19.13 -20.60 -11.50
CA VAL A 852 -18.65 -19.98 -10.24
C VAL A 852 -19.71 -19.02 -9.74
N PHE A 853 -20.05 -19.15 -8.44
CA PHE A 853 -21.04 -18.30 -7.77
C PHE A 853 -20.48 -17.79 -6.43
N THR A 854 -20.81 -16.54 -6.10
CA THR A 854 -20.50 -15.91 -4.81
C THR A 854 -21.56 -14.87 -4.51
N GLU A 855 -22.20 -14.93 -3.34
CA GLU A 855 -23.09 -13.85 -2.90
C GLU A 855 -22.27 -12.62 -2.47
N PRO A 856 -22.34 -11.48 -3.20
CA PRO A 856 -21.54 -10.31 -2.91
C PRO A 856 -22.12 -9.40 -1.82
N ASP A 857 -23.38 -9.61 -1.45
CA ASP A 857 -24.06 -8.77 -0.44
C ASP A 857 -23.84 -9.37 0.94
N ALA A 858 -23.07 -8.68 1.78
CA ALA A 858 -22.79 -9.09 3.15
C ALA A 858 -24.03 -9.11 4.06
N THR A 859 -25.13 -8.46 3.65
CA THR A 859 -26.39 -8.40 4.40
C THR A 859 -27.45 -9.38 3.89
N ALA A 860 -27.16 -10.12 2.82
CA ALA A 860 -28.07 -11.08 2.23
C ALA A 860 -28.48 -12.17 3.26
N LYS A 861 -29.73 -12.55 3.20
CA LYS A 861 -30.31 -13.60 4.08
C LYS A 861 -30.55 -14.88 3.29
N LEU A 862 -30.51 -16.01 3.99
CA LEU A 862 -30.88 -17.31 3.43
C LEU A 862 -32.27 -17.23 2.77
N GLY A 863 -32.38 -17.79 1.57
CA GLY A 863 -33.64 -17.80 0.81
C GLY A 863 -33.93 -16.50 0.04
N ALA A 864 -33.21 -15.41 0.28
CA ALA A 864 -33.44 -14.14 -0.42
C ALA A 864 -33.08 -14.21 -1.92
N ARG A 865 -32.20 -15.13 -2.29
CA ARG A 865 -31.80 -15.36 -3.67
C ARG A 865 -31.80 -16.86 -3.94
N LYS A 866 -32.68 -17.29 -4.85
CA LYS A 866 -32.79 -18.67 -5.33
C LYS A 866 -33.04 -18.69 -6.83
N PHE A 867 -32.36 -19.56 -7.53
CA PHE A 867 -32.53 -19.69 -8.98
C PHE A 867 -32.17 -21.13 -9.44
N ALA A 868 -32.82 -21.55 -10.50
CA ALA A 868 -32.43 -22.81 -11.19
C ALA A 868 -31.23 -22.50 -12.12
N VAL A 869 -30.37 -23.48 -12.28
CA VAL A 869 -29.20 -23.41 -13.17
C VAL A 869 -29.26 -24.55 -14.16
N ARG A 870 -29.28 -24.25 -15.45
CA ARG A 870 -29.25 -25.22 -16.54
C ARG A 870 -28.05 -24.98 -17.45
N LEU A 871 -27.42 -26.07 -17.87
CA LEU A 871 -26.30 -26.05 -18.80
C LEU A 871 -26.68 -26.92 -20.00
N GLN A 872 -26.81 -26.33 -21.19
CA GLN A 872 -27.44 -26.97 -22.34
C GLN A 872 -28.84 -27.48 -21.93
N ASN A 873 -29.07 -28.77 -22.09
CA ASN A 873 -30.31 -29.41 -21.69
C ASN A 873 -30.25 -30.11 -20.31
N GLN A 874 -29.16 -29.88 -19.54
CA GLN A 874 -28.97 -30.54 -18.24
C GLN A 874 -29.25 -29.56 -17.10
N THR A 875 -30.01 -30.02 -16.10
CA THR A 875 -30.18 -29.29 -14.86
C THR A 875 -28.94 -29.48 -13.98
N VAL A 876 -28.27 -28.36 -13.65
CA VAL A 876 -27.14 -28.32 -12.74
C VAL A 876 -27.59 -28.16 -11.29
N ALA A 877 -28.60 -27.30 -11.08
CA ALA A 877 -29.27 -27.10 -9.81
C ALA A 877 -30.72 -26.70 -10.05
N GLU A 878 -31.65 -27.37 -9.37
CA GLU A 878 -33.10 -27.03 -9.44
C GLU A 878 -33.40 -25.72 -8.69
N SER A 879 -32.66 -25.45 -7.60
CA SER A 879 -32.83 -24.26 -6.79
C SER A 879 -31.53 -23.99 -6.01
N LEU A 880 -30.67 -23.16 -6.60
CA LEU A 880 -29.40 -22.76 -5.98
C LEU A 880 -29.63 -21.57 -5.06
N ASP A 881 -29.32 -21.75 -3.77
CA ASP A 881 -29.13 -20.70 -2.79
C ASP A 881 -27.65 -20.68 -2.42
N VAL A 882 -26.93 -19.67 -2.91
CA VAL A 882 -25.48 -19.58 -2.73
C VAL A 882 -25.10 -19.50 -1.25
N LEU A 883 -25.88 -18.80 -0.43
CA LEU A 883 -25.65 -18.68 1.02
C LEU A 883 -25.84 -20.02 1.73
N ALA A 884 -26.84 -20.81 1.33
CA ALA A 884 -27.08 -22.13 1.91
C ALA A 884 -25.89 -23.07 1.64
N GLU A 885 -25.31 -22.99 0.44
CA GLU A 885 -24.20 -23.87 0.06
C GLU A 885 -22.86 -23.44 0.66
N THR A 886 -22.63 -22.15 0.79
CA THR A 886 -21.34 -21.61 1.26
C THR A 886 -21.28 -21.35 2.77
N GLY A 887 -22.45 -21.31 3.42
CA GLY A 887 -22.59 -20.96 4.85
C GLY A 887 -22.35 -19.48 5.14
N GLY A 888 -22.39 -18.61 4.11
CA GLY A 888 -22.24 -17.16 4.28
C GLY A 888 -21.90 -16.43 2.98
N PRO A 889 -22.00 -15.09 2.99
CA PRO A 889 -21.65 -14.27 1.86
C PRO A 889 -20.12 -14.25 1.66
N MET A 890 -19.67 -13.71 0.52
CA MET A 890 -18.26 -13.57 0.15
C MET A 890 -17.48 -14.90 0.20
N ARG A 891 -18.14 -15.99 -0.11
CA ARG A 891 -17.56 -17.33 -0.23
C ARG A 891 -17.91 -17.94 -1.57
N VAL A 892 -16.89 -18.53 -2.19
CA VAL A 892 -17.02 -19.09 -3.54
C VAL A 892 -17.59 -20.50 -3.49
N VAL A 893 -18.55 -20.79 -4.36
CA VAL A 893 -18.96 -22.14 -4.71
C VAL A 893 -18.81 -22.36 -6.20
N THR A 894 -18.27 -23.50 -6.59
CA THR A 894 -18.10 -23.89 -7.98
C THR A 894 -18.89 -25.17 -8.26
N LYS A 895 -19.77 -25.11 -9.24
CA LYS A 895 -20.49 -26.26 -9.78
C LYS A 895 -19.75 -26.78 -11.01
N GLN A 896 -19.34 -28.03 -10.98
CA GLN A 896 -18.63 -28.65 -12.10
C GLN A 896 -19.51 -29.70 -12.78
N VAL A 897 -19.65 -29.62 -14.10
CA VAL A 897 -20.36 -30.56 -14.94
C VAL A 897 -19.39 -31.11 -15.99
N SER A 898 -19.20 -32.41 -16.01
CA SER A 898 -18.35 -33.11 -16.98
C SER A 898 -19.18 -33.73 -18.10
N LYS A 899 -18.52 -34.03 -19.23
CA LYS A 899 -19.14 -34.67 -20.40
C LYS A 899 -20.26 -33.83 -21.05
N VAL A 900 -20.15 -32.51 -20.98
CA VAL A 900 -21.08 -31.60 -21.65
C VAL A 900 -20.83 -31.67 -23.18
N SER A 901 -21.82 -32.06 -23.94
CA SER A 901 -21.74 -32.20 -25.38
C SER A 901 -21.97 -30.85 -26.06
N VAL A 902 -21.04 -30.45 -26.95
CA VAL A 902 -21.16 -29.29 -27.84
C VAL A 902 -21.04 -29.79 -29.26
N THR A 903 -22.11 -29.72 -30.05
CA THR A 903 -22.16 -30.26 -31.42
C THR A 903 -22.12 -29.17 -32.48
N ASP A 904 -22.67 -28.00 -32.21
CA ASP A 904 -22.82 -26.86 -33.11
C ASP A 904 -21.84 -25.70 -32.79
N GLY A 905 -20.92 -25.92 -31.87
CA GLY A 905 -19.98 -24.90 -31.43
C GLY A 905 -20.54 -23.91 -30.44
N THR A 906 -21.73 -24.17 -29.87
CA THR A 906 -22.46 -23.28 -28.96
C THR A 906 -22.64 -23.92 -27.61
N LEU A 907 -22.35 -23.19 -26.53
CA LEU A 907 -22.64 -23.57 -25.17
C LEU A 907 -23.52 -22.53 -24.51
N THR A 908 -24.62 -22.96 -23.89
CA THR A 908 -25.60 -22.08 -23.25
C THR A 908 -25.75 -22.42 -21.78
N VAL A 909 -25.69 -21.41 -20.94
CA VAL A 909 -26.07 -21.46 -19.52
C VAL A 909 -27.35 -20.65 -19.34
N GLN A 910 -28.36 -21.22 -18.71
CA GLN A 910 -29.62 -20.56 -18.39
C GLN A 910 -29.82 -20.50 -16.90
N LEU A 911 -30.31 -19.35 -16.42
CA LEU A 911 -30.54 -19.06 -15.02
C LEU A 911 -31.98 -18.58 -14.84
N ASP A 912 -32.80 -19.37 -14.12
CA ASP A 912 -34.21 -19.07 -13.93
C ASP A 912 -34.44 -18.61 -12.47
N ALA A 913 -34.78 -17.33 -12.28
CA ALA A 913 -35.01 -16.75 -10.97
C ALA A 913 -36.24 -17.36 -10.29
N GLN A 914 -36.10 -17.74 -9.04
CA GLN A 914 -37.18 -18.23 -8.15
C GLN A 914 -37.41 -17.24 -7.00
N ALA A 915 -36.36 -16.65 -6.48
CA ALA A 915 -36.38 -15.56 -5.53
C ALA A 915 -35.20 -14.61 -5.76
N GLY A 916 -35.45 -13.31 -5.75
CA GLY A 916 -34.42 -12.32 -6.00
C GLY A 916 -33.81 -12.39 -7.43
N ALA A 917 -32.68 -11.73 -7.61
CA ALA A 917 -31.98 -11.72 -8.91
C ALA A 917 -31.09 -12.97 -9.05
N THR A 918 -30.94 -13.49 -10.27
CA THR A 918 -29.92 -14.51 -10.56
C THR A 918 -28.52 -13.95 -10.41
N LEU A 919 -27.52 -14.80 -10.34
CA LEU A 919 -26.12 -14.45 -10.11
C LEU A 919 -25.21 -15.42 -10.85
N LEU A 920 -24.15 -14.90 -11.49
CA LEU A 920 -23.06 -15.68 -12.06
C LEU A 920 -21.76 -14.88 -11.98
N ASN A 921 -20.72 -15.47 -11.39
CA ASN A 921 -19.41 -14.82 -11.25
C ASN A 921 -18.46 -15.21 -12.37
N GLY A 922 -18.41 -16.49 -12.71
CA GLY A 922 -17.52 -16.97 -13.75
C GLY A 922 -18.01 -18.23 -14.44
N LEU A 923 -17.51 -18.44 -15.65
CA LEU A 923 -17.80 -19.61 -16.47
C LEU A 923 -16.48 -20.11 -17.08
N GLU A 924 -16.06 -21.33 -16.74
CA GLU A 924 -14.88 -21.97 -17.31
C GLU A 924 -15.31 -23.17 -18.17
N ILE A 925 -14.81 -23.23 -19.39
CA ILE A 925 -15.15 -24.24 -20.39
C ILE A 925 -13.84 -24.89 -20.84
N ILE A 926 -13.65 -26.18 -20.60
CA ILE A 926 -12.43 -26.92 -20.91
C ILE A 926 -12.77 -28.17 -21.67
N ARG A 927 -12.20 -28.36 -22.87
CA ARG A 927 -12.39 -29.57 -23.68
C ARG A 927 -11.82 -30.80 -22.97
N ALA A 928 -12.54 -31.90 -23.04
CA ALA A 928 -12.11 -33.16 -22.45
C ALA A 928 -10.74 -33.60 -22.98
N GLY A 929 -9.88 -34.02 -22.08
CA GLY A 929 -8.50 -34.42 -22.38
C GLY A 929 -7.45 -33.33 -22.15
N LEU A 930 -7.86 -32.08 -21.92
CA LEU A 930 -6.94 -31.02 -21.50
C LEU A 930 -6.74 -31.07 -19.97
N THR A 931 -5.56 -30.66 -19.52
CA THR A 931 -5.25 -30.53 -18.08
C THR A 931 -6.13 -29.48 -17.41
N MET A 932 -6.42 -29.69 -16.16
CA MET A 932 -7.28 -28.82 -15.37
C MET A 932 -6.77 -28.74 -13.93
N ASP A 933 -6.52 -27.53 -13.45
CA ASP A 933 -6.10 -27.32 -12.07
C ASP A 933 -7.19 -27.71 -11.06
N PRO A 934 -6.80 -28.25 -9.90
CA PRO A 934 -7.71 -28.39 -8.80
C PRO A 934 -8.20 -27.01 -8.37
N LEU A 935 -9.47 -26.92 -8.02
CA LEU A 935 -10.05 -25.68 -7.52
C LEU A 935 -9.37 -25.27 -6.21
N PRO A 936 -8.88 -24.03 -6.09
CA PRO A 936 -8.28 -23.56 -4.85
C PRO A 936 -9.33 -23.50 -3.74
N LYS A 937 -8.89 -23.77 -2.53
CA LYS A 937 -9.64 -23.55 -1.30
C LYS A 937 -9.01 -22.35 -0.58
N PRO A 938 -9.52 -21.13 -0.77
CA PRO A 938 -8.99 -19.97 -0.11
C PRO A 938 -8.97 -20.19 1.39
N ALA A 939 -7.85 -19.87 2.03
CA ALA A 939 -7.74 -19.94 3.48
C ALA A 939 -8.70 -18.92 4.09
N ARG A 940 -9.35 -19.32 5.20
CA ARG A 940 -10.13 -18.37 6.00
C ARG A 940 -9.21 -17.27 6.49
N VAL A 941 -9.54 -16.03 6.21
CA VAL A 941 -8.76 -14.89 6.72
C VAL A 941 -9.02 -14.79 8.24
N PRO A 942 -8.00 -14.94 9.10
CA PRO A 942 -8.16 -14.72 10.52
C PRO A 942 -8.50 -13.26 10.79
N GLY A 943 -9.53 -12.97 11.59
CA GLY A 943 -9.72 -11.63 12.11
C GLY A 943 -11.09 -10.97 11.97
N ARG A 944 -12.17 -11.74 11.75
CA ARG A 944 -13.53 -11.26 12.01
C ARG A 944 -14.05 -11.80 13.34
N HIS A 945 -14.01 -10.98 14.37
CA HIS A 945 -14.93 -10.99 15.51
C HIS A 945 -15.35 -9.57 15.79
#